data_2bf45c102cccf395f4b27341fc438e74
#
_entry.id   2bf45c102cccf395f4b27341fc438e74
#
_cell.length_a   1.000
_cell.length_b   1.000
_cell.length_c   1.000
_cell.angle_alpha   90.00
_cell.angle_beta   90.00
_cell.angle_gamma   90.00
#
_symmetry.space_group_name_H-M   'P 1'
#
loop_
_entity.id
_entity.type
_entity.pdbx_description
1 polymer ?
#
loop_
_entity_poly.entity_id
_entity_poly.type
_entity_poly.pdbx_seq_one_letter_code
_entity_poly.pdbx_strand_id
1 'polypeptide(L)'
;MSNFIDPKTIGQPQRKRRHVRTLTGYQPETDASGKEKWPLGDESTWKGALRGVETEETELTKGIVHHVQTTLSRQPYNLDKLGAYQATALSVRDNLLVNWNETALQYTRKAPKRAYYLSLEFLMGKSLDNGLLNLNLKPQYAKGLDKLGFNMEDLLEEERDAGLGNGGLGRLAACYLDSGATAELPLWGYGLRYKYGIFQQLISPEGNQLEAPDPWLDNQNPWELPRLDVAYDVRFYGTAERVAGTPRAVWHGGQEVLAVAYDVMIPGLAPNKTVNNLRLWESKPKRGFDLNSFNAGNYEAAVESSNSAAAITSVLYPNDHTQFGKELRLKQQYFWTAASLADILRRFRNLGKPITEFPDFAAIQLNDTHPTLAIPELMRILLDDEDLPWDTAWQIVTNTFFYTNHTVLPEALEKWPVPLLEHLLPRHLQIIFDINLAFLQSVEKKFPGDRDRLARMSLIEEGFPQQVRMAYLACIGSRKVNGVAELHSELVKTTILKDFVEFEGVSKFGNVTNGITPRRWLDQCNPELSALISKTLGVDKSVWLKNLTMLEKLLPHAEDAAFRKEWGAIKTRNKERLAQHLKTTLGLDINTNAMFDIQVKRIHEYKRQTLNILGVVHRYLTLKAMSPAERKKVTAKTVFFAGKAAPAYYMAKLTIRLIVNVSQVINKDPDTKDLLSLHFVPDYSVSLAELLIPASDISQHISTAGTEASGTSNMKFTLNGGLLLGTVDGANIEIAEEVGENNVFFFGHLTPAVEDLRYQHQYHPVPIEEKCPALAHVLDQISSGIFGDAGVYEPLLNTIRQGDYYLLSDDFDSYIAALAMVDEAYADTTEWVKKSIATTAKMGKFSSDRAILEYAESYWNIETIHID
;
A
#
# COMPACT_ATOMS: atom_id res chain seq x y z
N MET A 1 36.30 51.70 -14.11
CA MET A 1 34.96 51.12 -14.14
C MET A 1 35.00 49.93 -13.20
N SER A 2 34.48 50.10 -12.03
CA SER A 2 34.49 49.11 -10.93
C SER A 2 33.43 48.04 -11.20
N ASN A 3 33.87 46.79 -11.41
CA ASN A 3 33.01 45.63 -11.42
C ASN A 3 32.53 45.35 -9.97
N PHE A 4 31.52 46.08 -9.52
CA PHE A 4 30.80 45.67 -8.29
C PHE A 4 29.88 44.52 -8.64
N ILE A 5 30.23 43.35 -8.20
CA ILE A 5 29.32 42.19 -8.20
C ILE A 5 28.28 42.42 -7.11
N ASP A 6 27.00 42.47 -7.46
CA ASP A 6 25.91 42.58 -6.48
C ASP A 6 26.04 41.44 -5.46
N PRO A 7 26.20 41.75 -4.15
CA PRO A 7 26.33 40.73 -3.11
C PRO A 7 25.17 39.74 -3.08
N LYS A 8 24.00 40.08 -3.61
CA LYS A 8 22.84 39.17 -3.73
C LYS A 8 22.99 38.07 -4.78
N THR A 9 24.02 38.23 -5.68
CA THR A 9 24.31 37.23 -6.72
C THR A 9 25.50 36.34 -6.36
N ILE A 10 26.21 36.61 -5.26
CA ILE A 10 27.29 35.78 -4.75
C ILE A 10 26.66 34.58 -3.98
N GLY A 11 26.83 33.39 -4.50
CA GLY A 11 26.33 32.14 -3.89
C GLY A 11 25.16 31.47 -4.61
N GLN A 12 24.73 32.00 -5.74
CA GLN A 12 23.96 31.22 -6.69
C GLN A 12 24.96 30.47 -7.58
N PRO A 13 25.19 29.16 -7.39
CA PRO A 13 25.72 28.38 -8.49
C PRO A 13 24.64 28.49 -9.56
N GLN A 14 24.86 29.31 -10.60
CA GLN A 14 24.16 29.09 -11.86
C GLN A 14 24.60 27.70 -12.33
N ARG A 15 23.96 26.67 -11.79
CA ARG A 15 23.88 25.39 -12.48
C ARG A 15 23.12 25.73 -13.76
N LYS A 16 23.84 26.08 -14.84
CA LYS A 16 23.32 25.92 -16.18
C LYS A 16 22.80 24.48 -16.15
N ARG A 17 21.48 24.31 -16.03
CA ARG A 17 20.84 23.02 -16.17
C ARG A 17 21.30 22.51 -17.54
N ARG A 18 22.35 21.68 -17.54
CA ARG A 18 22.66 20.93 -18.74
C ARG A 18 21.42 20.08 -18.92
N HIS A 19 20.66 20.33 -19.99
CA HIS A 19 19.64 19.39 -20.42
C HIS A 19 20.38 18.09 -20.70
N VAL A 20 20.47 17.23 -19.69
CA VAL A 20 20.91 15.87 -19.92
C VAL A 20 19.80 15.26 -20.75
N ARG A 21 20.15 14.83 -21.98
CA ARG A 21 19.25 14.06 -22.83
C ARG A 21 19.00 12.74 -22.13
N THR A 22 17.97 12.68 -21.30
CA THR A 22 17.53 11.41 -20.70
C THR A 22 16.73 10.65 -21.74
N LEU A 23 16.76 9.32 -21.70
CA LEU A 23 15.88 8.46 -22.52
C LEU A 23 14.41 8.87 -22.45
N THR A 24 14.00 9.41 -21.31
CA THR A 24 12.64 9.91 -21.08
C THR A 24 12.30 11.24 -21.78
N GLY A 25 13.16 11.75 -22.61
CA GLY A 25 12.95 13.01 -23.36
C GLY A 25 13.70 13.04 -24.70
N TYR A 26 14.33 11.94 -25.09
CA TYR A 26 15.03 11.83 -26.36
C TYR A 26 14.08 11.33 -27.44
N GLN A 27 13.95 12.12 -28.51
CA GLN A 27 13.38 11.66 -29.78
C GLN A 27 14.55 11.26 -30.67
N PRO A 28 14.62 10.02 -31.15
CA PRO A 28 15.68 9.62 -32.07
C PRO A 28 15.58 10.41 -33.37
N GLU A 29 16.69 11.03 -33.79
CA GLU A 29 16.78 11.63 -35.12
C GLU A 29 16.76 10.55 -36.19
N THR A 30 16.00 10.75 -37.27
CA THR A 30 15.99 9.84 -38.41
C THR A 30 16.79 10.46 -39.57
N ASP A 31 17.43 9.62 -40.38
CA ASP A 31 18.05 10.04 -41.64
C ASP A 31 17.02 10.19 -42.77
N ALA A 32 17.46 10.61 -43.94
CA ALA A 32 16.60 10.82 -45.10
C ALA A 32 15.86 9.52 -45.57
N SER A 33 16.27 8.34 -45.10
CA SER A 33 15.63 7.05 -45.39
C SER A 33 14.62 6.61 -44.30
N GLY A 34 14.46 7.44 -43.23
CA GLY A 34 13.61 7.14 -42.10
C GLY A 34 14.26 6.21 -41.05
N LYS A 35 15.57 5.88 -41.24
CA LYS A 35 16.30 5.09 -40.25
C LYS A 35 16.83 6.00 -39.11
N GLU A 36 16.70 5.50 -37.86
CA GLU A 36 17.29 6.21 -36.72
C GLU A 36 18.78 6.41 -36.88
N LYS A 37 19.20 7.67 -36.70
CA LYS A 37 20.63 8.01 -36.66
C LYS A 37 21.22 7.58 -35.33
N TRP A 38 22.37 6.93 -35.38
CA TRP A 38 23.13 6.71 -34.17
C TRP A 38 23.62 8.04 -33.60
N PRO A 39 23.28 8.36 -32.31
CA PRO A 39 23.46 9.72 -31.81
C PRO A 39 24.90 10.08 -31.45
N LEU A 40 25.79 9.11 -31.26
CA LEU A 40 27.14 9.33 -30.73
C LEU A 40 28.15 8.32 -31.27
N GLY A 41 29.21 8.78 -31.90
CA GLY A 41 30.34 7.94 -32.26
C GLY A 41 30.04 6.79 -33.23
N ASP A 42 30.82 5.72 -33.13
CA ASP A 42 30.67 4.52 -33.96
C ASP A 42 29.62 3.54 -33.35
N GLU A 43 28.57 3.29 -34.10
CA GLU A 43 27.46 2.39 -33.71
C GLU A 43 27.91 0.97 -33.42
N SER A 44 28.87 0.46 -34.24
CA SER A 44 29.32 -0.94 -34.08
C SER A 44 30.12 -1.12 -32.80
N THR A 45 30.92 -0.15 -32.42
CA THR A 45 31.67 -0.13 -31.15
C THR A 45 30.74 -0.10 -29.96
N TRP A 46 29.69 0.78 -29.99
CA TRP A 46 28.72 0.83 -28.93
C TRP A 46 27.94 -0.48 -28.80
N LYS A 47 27.40 -1.00 -29.90
CA LYS A 47 26.63 -2.25 -29.88
C LYS A 47 27.45 -3.44 -29.40
N GLY A 48 28.75 -3.50 -29.77
CA GLY A 48 29.64 -4.54 -29.29
C GLY A 48 30.04 -4.44 -27.82
N ALA A 49 29.90 -3.24 -27.21
CA ALA A 49 30.24 -3.00 -25.82
C ALA A 49 29.00 -3.02 -24.87
N LEU A 50 27.78 -2.92 -25.40
CA LEU A 50 26.56 -2.98 -24.59
C LEU A 50 26.40 -4.39 -24.01
N ARG A 51 26.13 -4.47 -22.71
CA ARG A 51 25.81 -5.72 -22.03
C ARG A 51 24.37 -6.17 -22.34
N GLY A 52 24.19 -7.48 -22.52
CA GLY A 52 22.88 -8.12 -22.48
C GLY A 52 22.50 -8.57 -21.07
N VAL A 53 21.34 -9.16 -20.94
CA VAL A 53 20.94 -9.84 -19.70
C VAL A 53 21.80 -11.13 -19.58
N GLU A 54 22.52 -11.24 -18.47
CA GLU A 54 23.32 -12.44 -18.19
C GLU A 54 22.42 -13.51 -17.56
N THR A 55 22.56 -14.75 -18.02
CA THR A 55 21.78 -15.89 -17.51
C THR A 55 22.64 -17.04 -17.02
N GLU A 56 23.92 -17.09 -17.47
CA GLU A 56 24.86 -18.16 -17.13
C GLU A 56 25.40 -17.97 -15.73
N GLU A 57 25.36 -19.03 -14.91
CA GLU A 57 25.80 -19.02 -13.51
C GLU A 57 27.20 -18.41 -13.35
N THR A 58 28.14 -18.76 -14.25
CA THR A 58 29.52 -18.26 -14.19
C THR A 58 29.59 -16.74 -14.37
N GLU A 59 28.84 -16.19 -15.32
CA GLU A 59 28.84 -14.75 -15.60
C GLU A 59 28.11 -13.99 -14.48
N LEU A 60 27.02 -14.55 -13.93
CA LEU A 60 26.33 -13.99 -12.77
C LEU A 60 27.26 -13.96 -11.54
N THR A 61 28.03 -15.05 -11.32
CA THR A 61 29.03 -15.09 -10.23
C THR A 61 30.12 -14.04 -10.43
N LYS A 62 30.61 -13.86 -11.67
CA LYS A 62 31.56 -12.78 -11.99
C LYS A 62 30.95 -11.40 -11.74
N GLY A 63 29.68 -11.19 -12.04
CA GLY A 63 28.94 -9.96 -11.75
C GLY A 63 28.92 -9.63 -10.26
N ILE A 64 28.64 -10.63 -9.40
CA ILE A 64 28.71 -10.46 -7.94
C ILE A 64 30.13 -10.05 -7.52
N VAL A 65 31.15 -10.81 -7.95
CA VAL A 65 32.56 -10.55 -7.62
C VAL A 65 33.01 -9.17 -8.13
N HIS A 66 32.55 -8.77 -9.31
CA HIS A 66 32.82 -7.42 -9.84
C HIS A 66 32.35 -6.34 -8.86
N HIS A 67 31.11 -6.43 -8.35
CA HIS A 67 30.61 -5.46 -7.39
C HIS A 67 31.31 -5.55 -6.04
N VAL A 68 31.71 -6.73 -5.58
CA VAL A 68 32.54 -6.86 -4.37
C VAL A 68 33.83 -6.05 -4.53
N GLN A 69 34.55 -6.22 -5.63
CA GLN A 69 35.86 -5.61 -5.83
C GLN A 69 35.80 -4.14 -6.20
N THR A 70 34.90 -3.76 -7.15
CA THR A 70 34.91 -2.44 -7.78
C THR A 70 33.94 -1.47 -7.14
N THR A 71 32.73 -1.92 -6.78
CA THR A 71 31.69 -1.04 -6.21
C THR A 71 31.83 -0.89 -4.70
N LEU A 72 32.05 -2.02 -4.00
CA LEU A 72 32.14 -2.04 -2.53
C LEU A 72 33.57 -1.95 -2.02
N SER A 73 34.58 -2.09 -2.91
CA SER A 73 36.01 -2.09 -2.55
C SER A 73 36.34 -3.09 -1.43
N ARG A 74 35.80 -4.32 -1.54
CA ARG A 74 36.00 -5.41 -0.58
C ARG A 74 36.87 -6.52 -1.18
N GLN A 75 37.42 -7.34 -0.31
CA GLN A 75 38.18 -8.53 -0.67
C GLN A 75 37.53 -9.75 0.00
N PRO A 76 37.79 -11.00 -0.44
CA PRO A 76 37.20 -12.20 0.15
C PRO A 76 37.35 -12.30 1.67
N TYR A 77 38.47 -11.83 2.22
CA TYR A 77 38.77 -11.91 3.65
C TYR A 77 38.00 -10.91 4.52
N ASN A 78 37.43 -9.88 3.96
CA ASN A 78 36.65 -8.84 4.69
C ASN A 78 35.23 -8.64 4.17
N LEU A 79 34.71 -9.62 3.43
CA LEU A 79 33.34 -9.62 2.91
C LEU A 79 32.42 -10.28 3.94
N ASP A 80 31.51 -9.51 4.49
CA ASP A 80 30.44 -9.94 5.39
C ASP A 80 29.14 -10.24 4.61
N LYS A 81 28.10 -10.74 5.30
CA LYS A 81 26.81 -11.05 4.70
C LYS A 81 26.15 -9.82 4.07
N LEU A 82 26.22 -8.67 4.73
CA LEU A 82 25.66 -7.41 4.23
C LEU A 82 26.36 -6.99 2.92
N GLY A 83 27.68 -7.04 2.85
CA GLY A 83 28.43 -6.74 1.63
C GLY A 83 28.11 -7.73 0.51
N ALA A 84 27.98 -9.02 0.84
CA ALA A 84 27.59 -10.05 -0.12
C ALA A 84 26.16 -9.83 -0.65
N TYR A 85 25.21 -9.45 0.22
CA TYR A 85 23.88 -9.01 -0.17
C TYR A 85 23.95 -7.83 -1.14
N GLN A 86 24.66 -6.76 -0.78
CA GLN A 86 24.77 -5.56 -1.62
C GLN A 86 25.36 -5.86 -2.99
N ALA A 87 26.43 -6.66 -3.05
CA ALA A 87 27.04 -7.05 -4.33
C ALA A 87 26.09 -7.89 -5.19
N THR A 88 25.34 -8.82 -4.57
CA THR A 88 24.35 -9.64 -5.25
C THR A 88 23.20 -8.78 -5.77
N ALA A 89 22.67 -7.89 -4.95
CA ALA A 89 21.60 -6.96 -5.33
C ALA A 89 22.01 -6.06 -6.51
N LEU A 90 23.23 -5.54 -6.49
CA LEU A 90 23.79 -4.74 -7.59
C LEU A 90 23.92 -5.56 -8.88
N SER A 91 24.38 -6.82 -8.80
CA SER A 91 24.46 -7.72 -9.95
C SER A 91 23.06 -8.03 -10.54
N VAL A 92 22.07 -8.26 -9.71
CA VAL A 92 20.67 -8.44 -10.15
C VAL A 92 20.13 -7.16 -10.77
N ARG A 93 20.40 -6.00 -10.15
CA ARG A 93 20.02 -4.69 -10.67
C ARG A 93 20.60 -4.42 -12.06
N ASP A 94 21.83 -4.82 -12.32
CA ASP A 94 22.45 -4.66 -13.65
C ASP A 94 21.62 -5.36 -14.73
N ASN A 95 21.15 -6.58 -14.48
CA ASN A 95 20.27 -7.31 -15.40
C ASN A 95 18.93 -6.60 -15.57
N LEU A 96 18.34 -6.08 -14.48
CA LEU A 96 17.09 -5.32 -14.55
C LEU A 96 17.25 -4.04 -15.37
N LEU A 97 18.40 -3.35 -15.26
CA LEU A 97 18.69 -2.12 -15.99
C LEU A 97 18.77 -2.31 -17.51
N VAL A 98 19.24 -3.47 -17.97
CA VAL A 98 19.23 -3.80 -19.40
C VAL A 98 17.78 -3.76 -19.92
N ASN A 99 16.89 -4.50 -19.28
CA ASN A 99 15.49 -4.55 -19.65
C ASN A 99 14.76 -3.21 -19.43
N TRP A 100 15.12 -2.49 -18.37
CA TRP A 100 14.54 -1.16 -18.08
C TRP A 100 14.86 -0.14 -19.18
N ASN A 101 16.11 -0.12 -19.67
CA ASN A 101 16.52 0.75 -20.76
C ASN A 101 15.78 0.40 -22.05
N GLU A 102 15.63 -0.89 -22.37
CA GLU A 102 14.90 -1.32 -23.56
C GLU A 102 13.42 -0.94 -23.46
N THR A 103 12.79 -1.17 -22.30
CA THR A 103 11.40 -0.75 -22.04
C THR A 103 11.24 0.76 -22.25
N ALA A 104 12.15 1.56 -21.69
CA ALA A 104 12.11 3.01 -21.84
C ALA A 104 12.27 3.45 -23.31
N LEU A 105 13.13 2.78 -24.05
CA LEU A 105 13.36 3.03 -25.47
C LEU A 105 12.13 2.72 -26.32
N GLN A 106 11.52 1.55 -26.11
CA GLN A 106 10.27 1.13 -26.79
C GLN A 106 9.12 2.09 -26.50
N TYR A 107 8.97 2.52 -25.25
CA TYR A 107 7.95 3.51 -24.88
C TYR A 107 8.21 4.89 -25.52
N THR A 108 9.46 5.24 -25.75
CA THR A 108 9.82 6.49 -26.45
C THR A 108 9.49 6.40 -27.96
N ARG A 109 9.80 5.25 -28.59
CA ARG A 109 9.56 5.01 -30.02
C ARG A 109 8.08 4.91 -30.35
N LYS A 110 7.35 4.09 -29.58
CA LYS A 110 5.93 3.82 -29.84
C LYS A 110 5.02 4.95 -29.35
N ALA A 111 5.50 5.79 -28.41
CA ALA A 111 4.74 6.87 -27.75
C ALA A 111 3.33 6.44 -27.31
N PRO A 112 3.17 5.31 -26.60
CA PRO A 112 1.85 4.83 -26.22
C PRO A 112 1.20 5.77 -25.21
N LYS A 113 -0.13 5.70 -25.10
CA LYS A 113 -0.82 6.24 -23.92
C LYS A 113 -0.30 5.52 -22.68
N ARG A 114 0.03 6.29 -21.63
CA ARG A 114 0.57 5.73 -20.38
C ARG A 114 -0.36 5.98 -19.20
N ALA A 115 -0.45 5.01 -18.31
CA ALA A 115 -1.07 5.20 -17.02
C ALA A 115 -0.02 5.61 -15.97
N TYR A 116 -0.42 6.52 -15.11
CA TYR A 116 0.39 7.05 -14.01
C TYR A 116 -0.38 6.85 -12.71
N TYR A 117 0.13 5.97 -11.86
CA TYR A 117 -0.50 5.60 -10.60
C TYR A 117 0.07 6.45 -9.47
N LEU A 118 -0.71 7.43 -9.00
CA LEU A 118 -0.32 8.32 -7.92
C LEU A 118 -0.78 7.74 -6.58
N SER A 119 0.18 7.34 -5.75
CA SER A 119 -0.09 6.84 -4.41
C SER A 119 0.86 7.45 -3.39
N LEU A 120 0.33 7.82 -2.22
CA LEU A 120 1.12 8.32 -1.11
C LEU A 120 1.94 7.19 -0.46
N GLU A 121 1.53 5.95 -0.68
CA GLU A 121 2.15 4.74 -0.16
C GLU A 121 2.48 3.74 -1.27
N PHE A 122 3.68 3.15 -1.18
CA PHE A 122 4.06 1.95 -1.94
C PHE A 122 4.77 0.97 -0.99
N LEU A 123 4.03 0.00 -0.47
CA LEU A 123 4.54 -0.97 0.49
C LEU A 123 5.21 -2.13 -0.27
N MET A 124 6.43 -1.88 -0.76
CA MET A 124 7.13 -2.77 -1.68
C MET A 124 7.66 -4.04 -1.01
N GLY A 125 8.12 -3.97 0.23
CA GLY A 125 8.84 -5.06 0.88
C GLY A 125 10.25 -5.24 0.32
N LYS A 126 10.82 -6.43 0.48
CA LYS A 126 12.16 -6.79 -0.03
C LYS A 126 12.14 -6.97 -1.55
N SER A 127 13.21 -6.54 -2.23
CA SER A 127 13.30 -6.50 -3.69
C SER A 127 14.20 -7.57 -4.30
N LEU A 128 15.20 -8.09 -3.56
CA LEU A 128 16.14 -9.06 -4.09
C LEU A 128 15.44 -10.35 -4.54
N ASP A 129 14.70 -10.97 -3.66
CA ASP A 129 13.97 -12.21 -3.99
C ASP A 129 12.92 -12.00 -5.10
N ASN A 130 12.22 -10.86 -5.05
CA ASN A 130 11.26 -10.49 -6.10
C ASN A 130 11.95 -10.30 -7.47
N GLY A 131 13.10 -9.62 -7.51
CA GLY A 131 13.89 -9.44 -8.74
C GLY A 131 14.39 -10.76 -9.31
N LEU A 132 14.94 -11.63 -8.44
CA LEU A 132 15.41 -12.98 -8.81
C LEU A 132 14.28 -13.86 -9.36
N LEU A 133 13.09 -13.80 -8.73
CA LEU A 133 11.91 -14.53 -9.16
C LEU A 133 11.46 -14.04 -10.54
N ASN A 134 11.28 -12.73 -10.70
CA ASN A 134 10.77 -12.14 -11.93
C ASN A 134 11.75 -12.32 -13.12
N LEU A 135 13.05 -12.31 -12.88
CA LEU A 135 14.06 -12.67 -13.89
C LEU A 135 14.17 -14.18 -14.15
N ASN A 136 13.59 -15.01 -13.28
CA ASN A 136 13.75 -16.48 -13.28
C ASN A 136 15.21 -16.91 -13.17
N LEU A 137 16.02 -16.22 -12.33
CA LEU A 137 17.46 -16.45 -12.16
C LEU A 137 17.84 -16.89 -10.74
N LYS A 138 16.87 -17.07 -9.81
CA LYS A 138 17.17 -17.45 -8.41
C LYS A 138 18.05 -18.70 -8.29
N PRO A 139 17.82 -19.82 -9.04
CA PRO A 139 18.66 -21.01 -8.93
C PRO A 139 20.11 -20.79 -9.37
N GLN A 140 20.34 -19.97 -10.40
CA GLN A 140 21.70 -19.69 -10.91
C GLN A 140 22.47 -18.81 -9.93
N TYR A 141 21.83 -17.76 -9.38
CA TYR A 141 22.45 -16.93 -8.34
C TYR A 141 22.73 -17.72 -7.05
N ALA A 142 21.81 -18.59 -6.62
CA ALA A 142 22.02 -19.43 -5.44
C ALA A 142 23.26 -20.33 -5.60
N LYS A 143 23.41 -21.01 -6.75
CA LYS A 143 24.59 -21.83 -7.06
C LYS A 143 25.90 -21.02 -7.10
N GLY A 144 25.83 -19.82 -7.68
CA GLY A 144 26.98 -18.91 -7.71
C GLY A 144 27.41 -18.47 -6.32
N LEU A 145 26.45 -18.13 -5.45
CA LEU A 145 26.69 -17.75 -4.06
C LEU A 145 27.25 -18.91 -3.23
N ASP A 146 26.72 -20.13 -3.39
CA ASP A 146 27.26 -21.34 -2.72
C ASP A 146 28.73 -21.53 -3.03
N LYS A 147 29.15 -21.32 -4.28
CA LYS A 147 30.58 -21.38 -4.69
C LYS A 147 31.42 -20.27 -4.05
N LEU A 148 30.80 -19.13 -3.73
CA LEU A 148 31.48 -18.04 -3.02
C LEU A 148 31.42 -18.20 -1.49
N GLY A 149 30.74 -19.24 -0.97
CA GLY A 149 30.64 -19.55 0.45
C GLY A 149 29.49 -18.84 1.17
N PHE A 150 28.48 -18.36 0.44
CA PHE A 150 27.32 -17.71 1.00
C PHE A 150 26.03 -18.49 0.70
N ASN A 151 25.12 -18.53 1.67
CA ASN A 151 23.79 -19.07 1.50
C ASN A 151 22.82 -17.94 1.03
N MET A 152 22.02 -18.21 0.02
CA MET A 152 21.06 -17.22 -0.53
C MET A 152 20.07 -16.76 0.53
N GLU A 153 19.50 -17.68 1.31
CA GLU A 153 18.47 -17.34 2.30
C GLU A 153 19.01 -16.43 3.41
N ASP A 154 20.26 -16.63 3.81
CA ASP A 154 20.95 -15.74 4.75
C ASP A 154 21.08 -14.32 4.20
N LEU A 155 21.36 -14.18 2.89
CA LEU A 155 21.50 -12.87 2.27
C LEU A 155 20.14 -12.17 2.09
N LEU A 156 19.07 -12.92 1.85
CA LEU A 156 17.71 -12.36 1.79
C LEU A 156 17.27 -11.75 3.14
N GLU A 157 17.82 -12.24 4.26
CA GLU A 157 17.51 -11.67 5.59
C GLU A 157 18.23 -10.33 5.85
N GLU A 158 19.37 -10.06 5.16
CA GLU A 158 20.09 -8.79 5.31
C GLU A 158 19.34 -7.59 4.69
N GLU A 159 18.41 -7.84 3.75
CA GLU A 159 17.61 -6.78 3.13
C GLU A 159 16.55 -6.28 4.08
N ARG A 160 16.44 -4.96 4.22
CA ARG A 160 15.35 -4.30 4.94
C ARG A 160 14.15 -4.07 4.02
N ASP A 161 12.94 -4.19 4.56
CA ASP A 161 11.72 -3.80 3.85
C ASP A 161 11.78 -2.32 3.49
N ALA A 162 11.43 -1.98 2.26
CA ALA A 162 11.25 -0.58 1.87
C ALA A 162 10.04 0.00 2.61
N GLY A 163 10.29 0.91 3.54
CA GLY A 163 9.32 1.45 4.50
C GLY A 163 8.41 2.55 3.91
N LEU A 164 7.98 2.41 2.66
CA LEU A 164 7.25 3.44 1.90
C LEU A 164 5.73 3.30 1.99
N GLY A 165 5.22 2.57 2.95
CA GLY A 165 3.79 2.36 3.14
C GLY A 165 3.44 1.81 4.52
N ASN A 166 2.14 1.74 4.82
CA ASN A 166 1.63 1.37 6.14
C ASN A 166 0.73 0.11 6.10
N GLY A 167 -0.09 -0.05 5.07
CA GLY A 167 -1.12 -1.09 5.07
C GLY A 167 -1.64 -1.48 3.70
N GLY A 168 -2.94 -1.81 3.64
CA GLY A 168 -3.61 -2.35 2.46
C GLY A 168 -3.50 -1.49 1.22
N LEU A 169 -3.67 -0.17 1.35
CA LEU A 169 -3.57 0.78 0.24
C LEU A 169 -2.17 0.78 -0.40
N GLY A 170 -1.11 0.85 0.42
CA GLY A 170 0.26 0.84 -0.06
C GLY A 170 0.67 -0.51 -0.65
N ARG A 171 0.20 -1.63 -0.07
CA ARG A 171 0.50 -2.95 -0.63
C ARG A 171 -0.25 -3.20 -1.93
N LEU A 172 -1.49 -2.69 -2.07
CA LEU A 172 -2.24 -2.76 -3.32
C LEU A 172 -1.50 -2.03 -4.44
N ALA A 173 -1.02 -0.81 -4.17
CA ALA A 173 -0.23 -0.05 -5.14
C ALA A 173 1.01 -0.84 -5.60
N ALA A 174 1.73 -1.49 -4.67
CA ALA A 174 2.87 -2.35 -5.00
C ALA A 174 2.46 -3.57 -5.84
N CYS A 175 1.33 -4.22 -5.54
CA CYS A 175 0.79 -5.33 -6.34
C CYS A 175 0.43 -4.88 -7.76
N TYR A 176 -0.18 -3.70 -7.90
CA TYR A 176 -0.55 -3.17 -9.22
C TYR A 176 0.66 -2.81 -10.09
N LEU A 177 1.75 -2.33 -9.50
CA LEU A 177 2.99 -2.11 -10.26
C LEU A 177 3.59 -3.43 -10.77
N ASP A 178 3.67 -4.45 -9.92
CA ASP A 178 4.13 -5.80 -10.30
C ASP A 178 3.26 -6.39 -11.42
N SER A 179 1.95 -6.32 -11.26
CA SER A 179 0.99 -6.83 -12.26
C SER A 179 1.03 -6.02 -13.56
N GLY A 180 1.16 -4.69 -13.47
CA GLY A 180 1.27 -3.84 -14.66
C GLY A 180 2.51 -4.15 -15.49
N ALA A 181 3.66 -4.39 -14.85
CA ALA A 181 4.87 -4.84 -15.52
C ALA A 181 4.72 -6.24 -16.10
N THR A 182 4.10 -7.17 -15.35
CA THR A 182 3.86 -8.54 -15.81
C THR A 182 2.88 -8.61 -16.98
N ALA A 183 1.89 -7.71 -17.03
CA ALA A 183 0.94 -7.56 -18.12
C ALA A 183 1.47 -6.68 -19.28
N GLU A 184 2.72 -6.28 -19.28
CA GLU A 184 3.38 -5.44 -20.30
C GLU A 184 2.68 -4.09 -20.53
N LEU A 185 2.02 -3.56 -19.49
CA LEU A 185 1.33 -2.27 -19.56
C LEU A 185 2.30 -1.11 -19.36
N PRO A 186 2.15 -0.01 -20.11
CA PRO A 186 2.93 1.22 -19.91
C PRO A 186 2.45 1.97 -18.66
N LEU A 187 2.76 1.42 -17.48
CA LEU A 187 2.33 1.90 -16.17
C LEU A 187 3.51 2.36 -15.33
N TRP A 188 3.44 3.59 -14.82
CA TRP A 188 4.41 4.13 -13.88
C TRP A 188 3.76 4.49 -12.56
N GLY A 189 4.48 4.24 -11.45
CA GLY A 189 4.11 4.73 -10.13
C GLY A 189 4.80 6.05 -9.79
N TYR A 190 4.12 6.90 -9.04
CA TYR A 190 4.67 8.13 -8.46
C TYR A 190 4.35 8.20 -6.97
N GLY A 191 5.39 8.40 -6.15
CA GLY A 191 5.27 8.49 -4.70
C GLY A 191 6.31 9.40 -4.07
N LEU A 192 6.45 9.32 -2.76
CA LEU A 192 7.44 10.02 -1.97
C LEU A 192 8.56 9.08 -1.50
N ARG A 193 9.80 9.55 -1.55
CA ARG A 193 10.95 8.88 -0.96
C ARG A 193 11.09 9.28 0.50
N TYR A 194 10.38 8.58 1.37
CA TYR A 194 10.49 8.82 2.81
C TYR A 194 11.88 8.43 3.32
N LYS A 195 12.48 9.30 4.10
CA LYS A 195 13.78 9.03 4.74
C LYS A 195 13.69 7.91 5.78
N TYR A 196 12.58 7.87 6.49
CA TYR A 196 12.25 6.85 7.48
C TYR A 196 10.94 6.18 7.08
N GLY A 197 10.80 4.89 7.37
CA GLY A 197 9.52 4.21 7.33
C GLY A 197 8.54 4.81 8.35
N ILE A 198 7.34 4.23 8.43
CA ILE A 198 6.32 4.79 9.34
C ILE A 198 6.80 4.83 10.78
N PHE A 199 7.35 3.78 11.31
CA PHE A 199 8.12 3.58 12.54
C PHE A 199 8.41 2.10 12.76
N GLN A 200 9.41 1.77 13.59
CA GLN A 200 9.58 0.45 14.18
C GLN A 200 8.69 0.35 15.43
N GLN A 201 7.91 -0.71 15.51
CA GLN A 201 7.06 -0.97 16.67
C GLN A 201 7.81 -1.79 17.71
N LEU A 202 7.96 -1.22 18.88
CA LEU A 202 8.47 -1.90 20.07
C LEU A 202 7.33 -2.08 21.08
N ILE A 203 7.42 -3.12 21.91
CA ILE A 203 6.45 -3.38 22.97
C ILE A 203 7.18 -3.31 24.32
N SER A 204 6.70 -2.43 25.19
CA SER A 204 7.25 -2.33 26.55
C SER A 204 6.86 -3.55 27.40
N PRO A 205 7.56 -3.79 28.54
CA PRO A 205 7.18 -4.87 29.47
C PRO A 205 5.73 -4.78 29.96
N GLU A 206 5.18 -3.57 30.05
CA GLU A 206 3.78 -3.31 30.45
C GLU A 206 2.78 -3.51 29.30
N GLY A 207 3.27 -3.84 28.09
CA GLY A 207 2.47 -4.09 26.90
C GLY A 207 2.15 -2.87 26.04
N ASN A 208 2.77 -1.71 26.30
CA ASN A 208 2.52 -0.51 25.52
C ASN A 208 3.30 -0.54 24.19
N GLN A 209 2.65 -0.11 23.10
CA GLN A 209 3.36 0.21 21.86
C GLN A 209 4.24 1.44 22.07
N LEU A 210 5.51 1.31 21.68
CA LEU A 210 6.48 2.40 21.56
C LEU A 210 6.89 2.50 20.09
N GLU A 211 7.13 3.71 19.62
CA GLU A 211 7.56 4.00 18.26
C GLU A 211 9.02 4.41 18.23
N ALA A 212 9.81 3.75 17.38
CA ALA A 212 11.19 4.12 17.09
C ALA A 212 11.33 4.48 15.58
N PRO A 213 12.32 5.30 15.21
CA PRO A 213 12.58 5.55 13.79
C PRO A 213 12.88 4.24 13.04
N ASP A 214 12.39 4.14 11.81
CA ASP A 214 12.71 3.04 10.90
C ASP A 214 13.74 3.51 9.86
N PRO A 215 15.05 3.33 10.10
CA PRO A 215 16.10 3.83 9.22
C PRO A 215 16.39 2.87 8.06
N TRP A 216 15.42 2.58 7.24
CA TRP A 216 15.52 1.60 6.16
C TRP A 216 16.57 1.93 5.08
N LEU A 217 17.02 3.18 5.00
CA LEU A 217 18.05 3.66 4.05
C LEU A 217 19.48 3.66 4.59
N ASP A 218 19.70 3.34 5.87
CA ASP A 218 21.02 3.49 6.51
C ASP A 218 22.12 2.62 5.86
N ASN A 219 21.75 1.45 5.31
CA ASN A 219 22.70 0.54 4.66
C ASN A 219 22.85 0.81 3.14
N GLN A 220 22.43 1.98 2.66
CA GLN A 220 22.24 2.29 1.25
C GLN A 220 21.17 1.38 0.59
N ASN A 221 20.43 1.92 -0.36
CA ASN A 221 19.43 1.15 -1.10
C ASN A 221 19.98 0.83 -2.50
N PRO A 222 20.37 -0.42 -2.78
CA PRO A 222 20.91 -0.79 -4.09
C PRO A 222 19.86 -0.69 -5.21
N TRP A 223 18.55 -0.63 -4.86
CA TRP A 223 17.44 -0.69 -5.80
C TRP A 223 17.01 0.65 -6.37
N GLU A 224 17.49 1.76 -5.81
CA GLU A 224 17.16 3.09 -6.30
C GLU A 224 18.25 3.69 -7.17
N LEU A 225 17.82 4.47 -8.18
CA LEU A 225 18.68 5.25 -9.06
C LEU A 225 18.40 6.74 -8.83
N PRO A 226 19.33 7.49 -8.22
CA PRO A 226 19.20 8.94 -8.09
C PRO A 226 19.21 9.60 -9.47
N ARG A 227 18.17 10.39 -9.77
CA ARG A 227 18.04 11.15 -11.01
C ARG A 227 18.19 12.63 -10.71
N LEU A 228 19.43 13.03 -10.41
CA LEU A 228 19.74 14.41 -10.04
C LEU A 228 19.54 15.40 -11.19
N ASP A 229 19.43 14.89 -12.41
CA ASP A 229 19.08 15.60 -13.63
C ASP A 229 17.57 15.87 -13.77
N VAL A 230 16.74 15.17 -13.00
CA VAL A 230 15.28 15.31 -12.99
C VAL A 230 14.85 15.95 -11.68
N ALA A 231 14.64 17.25 -11.74
CA ALA A 231 14.26 18.04 -10.59
C ALA A 231 13.28 19.15 -10.97
N TYR A 232 12.30 19.39 -10.10
CA TYR A 232 11.25 20.40 -10.30
C TYR A 232 11.12 21.30 -9.09
N ASP A 233 10.86 22.59 -9.35
CA ASP A 233 10.55 23.55 -8.29
C ASP A 233 9.10 23.37 -7.84
N VAL A 234 8.87 23.29 -6.52
CA VAL A 234 7.54 23.28 -5.92
C VAL A 234 7.42 24.45 -4.95
N ARG A 235 6.34 25.22 -5.09
CA ARG A 235 6.12 26.47 -4.34
C ARG A 235 4.99 26.30 -3.33
N PHE A 236 5.21 26.90 -2.16
CA PHE A 236 4.21 27.01 -1.09
C PHE A 236 4.09 28.45 -0.66
N TYR A 237 2.97 28.84 -0.06
CA TYR A 237 2.68 30.17 0.47
C TYR A 237 2.61 31.27 -0.61
N GLY A 238 2.80 32.51 -0.19
CA GLY A 238 2.74 33.66 -1.09
C GLY A 238 1.31 34.14 -1.31
N THR A 239 1.08 34.84 -2.41
CA THR A 239 -0.21 35.37 -2.80
C THR A 239 -0.49 35.13 -4.27
N ALA A 240 -1.75 34.94 -4.64
CA ALA A 240 -2.18 34.76 -6.01
C ALA A 240 -3.03 35.95 -6.46
N GLU A 241 -2.57 36.68 -7.48
CA GLU A 241 -3.25 37.83 -8.04
C GLU A 241 -3.87 37.47 -9.38
N ARG A 242 -5.20 37.62 -9.50
CA ARG A 242 -5.93 37.36 -10.75
C ARG A 242 -5.60 38.40 -11.81
N VAL A 243 -5.40 37.95 -13.02
CA VAL A 243 -5.24 38.81 -14.18
C VAL A 243 -6.62 39.22 -14.70
N ALA A 244 -6.92 40.54 -14.69
CA ALA A 244 -8.23 41.06 -15.03
C ALA A 244 -8.72 40.58 -16.41
N GLY A 245 -9.97 40.09 -16.46
CA GLY A 245 -10.59 39.61 -17.70
C GLY A 245 -10.15 38.24 -18.18
N THR A 246 -9.32 37.52 -17.42
CA THR A 246 -8.83 36.18 -17.76
C THR A 246 -9.02 35.21 -16.58
N PRO A 247 -9.01 33.88 -16.79
CA PRO A 247 -8.97 32.91 -15.70
C PRO A 247 -7.58 32.75 -15.06
N ARG A 248 -6.55 33.42 -15.59
CA ARG A 248 -5.17 33.35 -15.12
C ARG A 248 -4.96 34.07 -13.80
N ALA A 249 -3.94 33.63 -13.09
CA ALA A 249 -3.38 34.38 -11.97
C ALA A 249 -1.83 34.31 -12.00
N VAL A 250 -1.22 35.27 -11.30
CA VAL A 250 0.22 35.28 -11.04
C VAL A 250 0.43 34.95 -9.58
N TRP A 251 1.24 33.94 -9.32
CA TRP A 251 1.57 33.50 -7.96
C TRP A 251 2.88 34.16 -7.52
N HIS A 252 2.78 35.10 -6.58
CA HIS A 252 3.88 35.92 -6.08
C HIS A 252 4.43 35.41 -4.75
N GLY A 253 5.75 35.50 -4.57
CA GLY A 253 6.41 35.18 -3.31
C GLY A 253 6.41 33.70 -2.96
N GLY A 254 6.37 33.45 -1.67
CA GLY A 254 6.35 32.10 -1.10
C GLY A 254 7.72 31.45 -0.93
N GLN A 255 7.72 30.20 -0.56
CA GLN A 255 8.89 29.34 -0.35
C GLN A 255 8.93 28.28 -1.46
N GLU A 256 10.11 28.07 -2.04
CA GLU A 256 10.31 27.04 -3.04
C GLU A 256 11.25 25.96 -2.52
N VAL A 257 10.88 24.70 -2.77
CA VAL A 257 11.71 23.53 -2.57
C VAL A 257 11.95 22.82 -3.90
N LEU A 258 12.96 21.97 -3.96
CA LEU A 258 13.30 21.20 -5.15
C LEU A 258 12.85 19.73 -4.93
N ALA A 259 11.99 19.25 -5.81
CA ALA A 259 11.65 17.84 -5.88
C ALA A 259 12.65 17.10 -6.78
N VAL A 260 13.42 16.18 -6.21
CA VAL A 260 14.46 15.42 -6.92
C VAL A 260 13.99 13.97 -7.06
N ALA A 261 14.11 13.42 -8.27
CA ALA A 261 13.63 12.09 -8.60
C ALA A 261 14.61 10.98 -8.19
N TYR A 262 14.04 9.88 -7.72
CA TYR A 262 14.70 8.59 -7.50
C TYR A 262 13.85 7.52 -8.20
N ASP A 263 14.47 6.71 -9.06
CA ASP A 263 13.77 5.69 -9.83
C ASP A 263 14.02 4.31 -9.23
N VAL A 264 12.96 3.50 -9.11
CA VAL A 264 12.99 2.12 -8.66
C VAL A 264 12.42 1.24 -9.78
N MET A 265 13.16 0.22 -10.16
CA MET A 265 12.79 -0.71 -11.23
C MET A 265 11.70 -1.67 -10.76
N ILE A 266 10.69 -1.87 -11.60
CA ILE A 266 9.56 -2.78 -11.36
C ILE A 266 9.54 -3.84 -12.47
N PRO A 267 10.15 -5.02 -12.24
CA PRO A 267 10.20 -6.06 -13.26
C PRO A 267 8.89 -6.82 -13.39
N GLY A 268 8.53 -7.15 -14.61
CA GLY A 268 7.52 -8.17 -14.92
C GLY A 268 8.08 -9.58 -14.89
N LEU A 269 7.20 -10.58 -14.78
CA LEU A 269 7.58 -11.99 -14.72
C LEU A 269 8.09 -12.50 -16.08
N ALA A 270 9.28 -13.10 -16.08
CA ALA A 270 9.86 -13.72 -17.27
C ALA A 270 8.90 -14.75 -17.94
N PRO A 271 9.00 -14.96 -19.26
CA PRO A 271 10.00 -14.43 -20.20
C PRO A 271 9.79 -12.97 -20.62
N ASN A 272 8.79 -12.28 -20.06
CA ASN A 272 8.53 -10.88 -20.29
C ASN A 272 9.77 -10.03 -19.87
N LYS A 273 10.16 -9.09 -20.72
CA LYS A 273 11.31 -8.20 -20.50
C LYS A 273 10.91 -6.82 -19.99
N THR A 274 9.61 -6.57 -19.80
CA THR A 274 9.14 -5.26 -19.32
C THR A 274 9.65 -4.97 -17.92
N VAL A 275 10.32 -3.84 -17.76
CA VAL A 275 10.70 -3.28 -16.46
C VAL A 275 10.17 -1.85 -16.41
N ASN A 276 9.09 -1.67 -15.66
CA ASN A 276 8.47 -0.36 -15.43
C ASN A 276 9.20 0.42 -14.34
N ASN A 277 8.73 1.61 -14.03
CA ASN A 277 9.36 2.53 -13.09
C ASN A 277 8.40 2.95 -11.97
N LEU A 278 8.92 2.98 -10.75
CA LEU A 278 8.38 3.73 -9.63
C LEU A 278 9.27 4.95 -9.39
N ARG A 279 8.74 6.17 -9.64
CA ARG A 279 9.46 7.41 -9.39
C ARG A 279 9.06 7.97 -8.05
N LEU A 280 10.05 8.13 -7.19
CA LEU A 280 9.90 8.67 -5.84
C LEU A 280 10.54 10.05 -5.78
N TRP A 281 9.87 10.99 -5.09
CA TRP A 281 10.35 12.34 -4.94
C TRP A 281 10.95 12.57 -3.55
N GLU A 282 12.15 13.15 -3.51
CA GLU A 282 12.78 13.67 -2.30
C GLU A 282 12.78 15.19 -2.34
N SER A 283 12.39 15.80 -1.23
CA SER A 283 12.43 17.25 -1.09
C SER A 283 13.80 17.72 -0.65
N LYS A 284 14.36 18.67 -1.41
CA LYS A 284 15.65 19.30 -1.13
C LYS A 284 15.50 20.84 -1.12
N PRO A 285 16.35 21.55 -0.37
CA PRO A 285 16.31 22.99 -0.40
C PRO A 285 16.73 23.53 -1.79
N LYS A 286 16.00 24.51 -2.31
CA LYS A 286 16.37 25.21 -3.55
C LYS A 286 17.64 26.05 -3.37
N ARG A 287 17.76 26.72 -2.23
CA ARG A 287 18.98 27.36 -1.76
C ARG A 287 19.62 26.45 -0.74
N GLY A 288 20.88 26.12 -0.98
CA GLY A 288 21.63 25.27 -0.08
C GLY A 288 21.95 25.95 1.25
N PHE A 289 23.02 25.51 1.83
CA PHE A 289 23.58 26.00 3.07
C PHE A 289 23.80 27.54 3.08
N ASP A 290 23.30 28.24 4.10
CA ASP A 290 23.53 29.67 4.25
C ASP A 290 24.89 29.91 4.91
N LEU A 291 25.88 30.12 4.05
CA LEU A 291 27.26 30.38 4.48
C LEU A 291 27.39 31.66 5.32
N ASN A 292 26.55 32.67 5.07
CA ASN A 292 26.63 33.93 5.83
C ASN A 292 26.18 33.72 7.29
N SER A 293 25.05 33.03 7.50
CA SER A 293 24.61 32.67 8.84
C SER A 293 25.62 31.77 9.55
N PHE A 294 26.22 30.80 8.83
CA PHE A 294 27.27 29.95 9.37
C PHE A 294 28.49 30.75 9.84
N ASN A 295 29.00 31.64 8.99
CA ASN A 295 30.16 32.49 9.31
C ASN A 295 29.87 33.48 10.42
N ALA A 296 28.60 33.87 10.62
CA ALA A 296 28.15 34.69 11.75
C ALA A 296 27.97 33.87 13.05
N GLY A 297 28.25 32.56 13.03
CA GLY A 297 28.10 31.68 14.22
C GLY A 297 26.67 31.20 14.46
N ASN A 298 25.72 31.50 13.58
CA ASN A 298 24.33 31.05 13.67
C ASN A 298 24.16 29.74 12.87
N TYR A 299 24.58 28.63 13.47
CA TYR A 299 24.57 27.32 12.78
C TYR A 299 23.17 26.76 12.55
N GLU A 300 22.20 27.09 13.40
CA GLU A 300 20.80 26.66 13.23
C GLU A 300 20.17 27.34 12.01
N ALA A 301 20.30 28.67 11.89
CA ALA A 301 19.80 29.39 10.73
C ALA A 301 20.49 28.95 9.42
N ALA A 302 21.77 28.55 9.50
CA ALA A 302 22.51 28.10 8.33
C ALA A 302 21.94 26.84 7.68
N VAL A 303 21.24 25.99 8.45
CA VAL A 303 20.64 24.73 8.00
C VAL A 303 19.10 24.72 8.01
N GLU A 304 18.45 25.79 8.44
CA GLU A 304 17.00 25.89 8.59
C GLU A 304 16.25 25.55 7.30
N SER A 305 16.67 26.11 6.16
CA SER A 305 16.05 25.81 4.87
C SER A 305 16.20 24.34 4.47
N SER A 306 17.33 23.72 4.81
CA SER A 306 17.60 22.31 4.54
C SER A 306 16.71 21.41 5.40
N ASN A 307 16.56 21.75 6.68
CA ASN A 307 15.73 21.00 7.61
C ASN A 307 14.24 21.12 7.25
N SER A 308 13.79 22.32 6.92
CA SER A 308 12.39 22.57 6.48
C SER A 308 12.05 21.82 5.21
N ALA A 309 12.94 21.79 4.22
CA ALA A 309 12.74 21.02 3.00
C ALA A 309 12.74 19.52 3.28
N ALA A 310 13.72 19.01 4.05
CA ALA A 310 13.84 17.59 4.38
C ALA A 310 12.63 17.06 5.16
N ALA A 311 12.00 17.89 6.00
CA ALA A 311 10.81 17.49 6.77
C ALA A 311 9.67 17.00 5.90
N ILE A 312 9.50 17.54 4.67
CA ILE A 312 8.41 17.16 3.76
C ILE A 312 8.45 15.67 3.40
N THR A 313 9.66 15.09 3.24
CA THR A 313 9.83 13.69 2.87
C THR A 313 10.46 12.86 3.97
N SER A 314 10.33 13.27 5.23
CA SER A 314 10.94 12.55 6.35
C SER A 314 10.17 11.30 6.72
N VAL A 315 8.88 11.38 6.99
CA VAL A 315 8.05 10.28 7.49
C VAL A 315 6.65 10.32 6.86
N LEU A 316 6.11 9.16 6.54
CA LEU A 316 4.74 8.96 6.08
C LEU A 316 3.74 9.27 7.22
N TYR A 317 2.67 9.99 6.91
CA TYR A 317 1.58 10.34 7.84
C TYR A 317 2.06 11.01 9.14
N PRO A 318 2.57 12.24 9.05
CA PRO A 318 2.84 13.02 10.26
C PRO A 318 1.58 13.15 11.11
N ASN A 319 1.75 13.25 12.43
CA ASN A 319 0.64 13.41 13.36
C ASN A 319 -0.16 14.68 13.04
N ASP A 320 -1.39 14.53 12.55
CA ASP A 320 -2.29 15.60 12.10
C ASP A 320 -3.26 16.11 13.19
N HIS A 321 -3.06 15.74 14.45
CA HIS A 321 -3.80 16.35 15.56
C HIS A 321 -3.38 17.81 15.81
N THR A 322 -2.20 18.19 15.38
CA THR A 322 -1.68 19.56 15.48
C THR A 322 -1.83 20.30 14.15
N GLN A 323 -1.90 21.65 14.22
CA GLN A 323 -1.95 22.48 13.04
C GLN A 323 -0.69 22.32 12.16
N PHE A 324 0.49 22.21 12.76
CA PHE A 324 1.73 21.97 12.04
C PHE A 324 1.77 20.61 11.35
N GLY A 325 1.22 19.58 11.99
CA GLY A 325 1.13 18.27 11.37
C GLY A 325 0.17 18.23 10.20
N LYS A 326 -0.98 18.91 10.30
CA LYS A 326 -1.91 19.09 9.18
C LYS A 326 -1.25 19.81 8.00
N GLU A 327 -0.52 20.89 8.28
CA GLU A 327 0.21 21.64 7.26
C GLU A 327 1.28 20.78 6.58
N LEU A 328 2.07 20.01 7.35
CA LEU A 328 3.08 19.13 6.81
C LEU A 328 2.47 18.04 5.93
N ARG A 329 1.36 17.42 6.35
CA ARG A 329 0.66 16.41 5.55
C ARG A 329 0.11 17.01 4.24
N LEU A 330 -0.44 18.21 4.28
CA LEU A 330 -0.89 18.91 3.07
C LEU A 330 0.28 19.27 2.15
N LYS A 331 1.42 19.69 2.71
CA LYS A 331 2.67 19.90 1.96
C LYS A 331 3.14 18.64 1.26
N GLN A 332 3.11 17.48 1.91
CA GLN A 332 3.49 16.20 1.31
C GLN A 332 2.61 15.90 0.09
N GLN A 333 1.30 16.05 0.21
CA GLN A 333 0.35 15.77 -0.86
C GLN A 333 0.55 16.70 -2.06
N TYR A 334 0.70 17.99 -1.82
CA TYR A 334 0.91 18.95 -2.92
C TYR A 334 2.30 18.79 -3.54
N PHE A 335 3.36 18.66 -2.75
CA PHE A 335 4.72 18.48 -3.23
C PHE A 335 4.85 17.35 -4.24
N TRP A 336 4.34 16.20 -3.86
CA TRP A 336 4.39 15.00 -4.69
C TRP A 336 3.53 15.12 -5.95
N THR A 337 2.32 15.63 -5.85
CA THR A 337 1.42 15.77 -7.01
C THR A 337 1.93 16.81 -8.00
N ALA A 338 2.44 17.95 -7.54
CA ALA A 338 3.01 18.99 -8.39
C ALA A 338 4.26 18.50 -9.16
N ALA A 339 5.18 17.82 -8.46
CA ALA A 339 6.37 17.25 -9.09
C ALA A 339 6.02 16.18 -10.13
N SER A 340 5.06 15.31 -9.80
CA SER A 340 4.60 14.24 -10.69
C SER A 340 3.95 14.80 -11.96
N LEU A 341 3.07 15.78 -11.84
CA LEU A 341 2.44 16.44 -12.99
C LEU A 341 3.46 17.16 -13.85
N ALA A 342 4.41 17.88 -13.25
CA ALA A 342 5.48 18.54 -14.00
C ALA A 342 6.29 17.54 -14.85
N ASP A 343 6.57 16.35 -14.29
CA ASP A 343 7.31 15.29 -14.97
C ASP A 343 6.47 14.62 -16.09
N ILE A 344 5.20 14.35 -15.86
CA ILE A 344 4.28 13.78 -16.84
C ILE A 344 4.10 14.74 -18.01
N LEU A 345 3.85 16.03 -17.74
CA LEU A 345 3.71 17.07 -18.77
C LEU A 345 5.00 17.29 -19.55
N ARG A 346 6.17 17.20 -18.90
CA ARG A 346 7.45 17.28 -19.61
C ARG A 346 7.58 16.17 -20.65
N ARG A 347 7.22 14.93 -20.31
CA ARG A 347 7.21 13.81 -21.26
C ARG A 347 6.26 14.06 -22.41
N PHE A 348 5.06 14.52 -22.12
CA PHE A 348 4.07 14.83 -23.14
C PHE A 348 4.55 15.95 -24.08
N ARG A 349 5.07 17.06 -23.52
CA ARG A 349 5.59 18.17 -24.33
C ARG A 349 6.71 17.74 -25.28
N ASN A 350 7.52 16.75 -24.89
CA ASN A 350 8.57 16.18 -25.76
C ASN A 350 8.01 15.45 -26.98
N LEU A 351 6.74 15.07 -26.99
CA LEU A 351 6.07 14.50 -28.17
C LEU A 351 5.72 15.57 -29.22
N GLY A 352 5.81 16.85 -28.88
CA GLY A 352 5.49 17.95 -29.80
C GLY A 352 3.99 18.04 -30.13
N LYS A 353 3.12 17.45 -29.32
CA LYS A 353 1.68 17.43 -29.52
C LYS A 353 0.99 18.63 -28.88
N PRO A 354 -0.15 19.10 -29.42
CA PRO A 354 -0.97 20.11 -28.77
C PRO A 354 -1.42 19.67 -27.38
N ILE A 355 -1.42 20.60 -26.42
CA ILE A 355 -1.79 20.27 -25.02
C ILE A 355 -3.23 19.74 -24.89
N THR A 356 -4.11 20.05 -25.82
CA THR A 356 -5.47 19.53 -25.90
C THR A 356 -5.55 18.02 -26.13
N GLU A 357 -4.50 17.41 -26.68
CA GLU A 357 -4.38 15.95 -26.87
C GLU A 357 -3.83 15.24 -25.61
N PHE A 358 -3.51 15.95 -24.54
CA PHE A 358 -2.91 15.37 -23.33
C PHE A 358 -3.66 14.15 -22.79
N PRO A 359 -5.02 14.13 -22.73
CA PRO A 359 -5.77 12.95 -22.24
C PRO A 359 -5.62 11.71 -23.11
N ASP A 360 -5.21 11.86 -24.37
CA ASP A 360 -4.98 10.73 -25.28
C ASP A 360 -3.63 10.03 -25.02
N PHE A 361 -2.73 10.68 -24.30
CA PHE A 361 -1.39 10.17 -23.96
C PHE A 361 -1.17 9.90 -22.48
N ALA A 362 -2.06 10.39 -21.62
CA ALA A 362 -1.94 10.25 -20.18
C ALA A 362 -3.28 9.87 -19.53
N ALA A 363 -3.24 8.85 -18.67
CA ALA A 363 -4.28 8.51 -17.71
C ALA A 363 -3.67 8.58 -16.31
N ILE A 364 -4.23 9.38 -15.41
CA ILE A 364 -3.69 9.58 -14.06
C ILE A 364 -4.66 9.01 -13.04
N GLN A 365 -4.25 7.94 -12.35
CA GLN A 365 -5.05 7.29 -11.31
C GLN A 365 -4.77 7.91 -9.95
N LEU A 366 -5.81 8.38 -9.29
CA LEU A 366 -5.80 8.88 -7.93
C LEU A 366 -6.09 7.73 -6.96
N ASN A 367 -5.07 7.30 -6.23
CA ASN A 367 -5.22 6.26 -5.22
C ASN A 367 -5.67 6.88 -3.89
N ASP A 368 -6.98 6.81 -3.61
CA ASP A 368 -7.71 7.55 -2.61
C ASP A 368 -7.72 9.08 -2.90
N THR A 369 -8.07 9.88 -1.90
CA THR A 369 -8.13 11.35 -1.99
C THR A 369 -6.77 12.03 -1.82
N HIS A 370 -5.75 11.28 -1.42
CA HIS A 370 -4.41 11.82 -1.15
C HIS A 370 -3.82 12.65 -2.32
N PRO A 371 -3.95 12.24 -3.60
CA PRO A 371 -3.44 12.99 -4.74
C PRO A 371 -4.45 13.98 -5.36
N THR A 372 -5.57 14.26 -4.72
CA THR A 372 -6.65 15.10 -5.30
C THR A 372 -6.18 16.50 -5.69
N LEU A 373 -5.17 17.06 -5.02
CA LEU A 373 -4.58 18.35 -5.37
C LEU A 373 -3.97 18.38 -6.79
N ALA A 374 -3.75 17.21 -7.41
CA ALA A 374 -3.36 17.13 -8.81
C ALA A 374 -4.41 17.76 -9.75
N ILE A 375 -5.68 17.73 -9.38
CA ILE A 375 -6.77 18.33 -10.16
C ILE A 375 -6.62 19.85 -10.24
N PRO A 376 -6.61 20.62 -9.14
CA PRO A 376 -6.41 22.06 -9.21
C PRO A 376 -4.99 22.44 -9.66
N GLU A 377 -3.96 21.59 -9.47
CA GLU A 377 -2.62 21.85 -9.99
C GLU A 377 -2.56 21.75 -11.52
N LEU A 378 -3.18 20.74 -12.12
CA LEU A 378 -3.27 20.66 -13.58
C LEU A 378 -4.08 21.84 -14.14
N MET A 379 -5.19 22.22 -13.50
CA MET A 379 -5.91 23.44 -13.86
C MET A 379 -5.02 24.68 -13.80
N ARG A 380 -4.23 24.85 -12.72
CA ARG A 380 -3.29 25.98 -12.61
C ARG A 380 -2.31 26.01 -13.78
N ILE A 381 -1.71 24.88 -14.10
CA ILE A 381 -0.75 24.80 -15.21
C ILE A 381 -1.42 25.17 -16.54
N LEU A 382 -2.61 24.63 -16.79
CA LEU A 382 -3.32 24.87 -18.04
C LEU A 382 -3.80 26.34 -18.17
N LEU A 383 -4.25 26.94 -17.06
CA LEU A 383 -4.74 28.32 -17.03
C LEU A 383 -3.57 29.34 -16.99
N ASP A 384 -2.63 29.14 -16.08
CA ASP A 384 -1.62 30.15 -15.75
C ASP A 384 -0.36 30.03 -16.62
N ASP A 385 0.07 28.79 -16.94
CA ASP A 385 1.31 28.54 -17.69
C ASP A 385 1.04 28.32 -19.19
N GLU A 386 -0.07 27.68 -19.59
CA GLU A 386 -0.45 27.39 -20.98
C GLU A 386 -1.47 28.38 -21.55
N ASP A 387 -2.00 29.31 -20.75
CA ASP A 387 -2.94 30.37 -21.14
C ASP A 387 -4.23 29.86 -21.82
N LEU A 388 -4.77 28.71 -21.35
CA LEU A 388 -5.98 28.13 -21.92
C LEU A 388 -7.26 28.75 -21.34
N PRO A 389 -8.35 28.78 -22.14
CA PRO A 389 -9.67 29.08 -21.62
C PRO A 389 -10.10 28.06 -20.56
N TRP A 390 -10.92 28.49 -19.59
CA TRP A 390 -11.40 27.65 -18.49
C TRP A 390 -12.04 26.34 -18.97
N ASP A 391 -12.98 26.40 -19.89
CA ASP A 391 -13.71 25.20 -20.35
C ASP A 391 -12.79 24.18 -21.04
N THR A 392 -11.81 24.65 -21.80
CA THR A 392 -10.80 23.78 -22.44
C THR A 392 -9.92 23.13 -21.39
N ALA A 393 -9.45 23.90 -20.41
CA ALA A 393 -8.64 23.37 -19.32
C ALA A 393 -9.40 22.34 -18.49
N TRP A 394 -10.67 22.64 -18.14
CA TRP A 394 -11.51 21.71 -17.37
C TRP A 394 -11.81 20.41 -18.13
N GLN A 395 -12.05 20.49 -19.44
CA GLN A 395 -12.24 19.32 -20.29
C GLN A 395 -10.99 18.42 -20.31
N ILE A 396 -9.80 19.01 -20.40
CA ILE A 396 -8.54 18.25 -20.32
C ILE A 396 -8.43 17.53 -18.96
N VAL A 397 -8.66 18.26 -17.86
CA VAL A 397 -8.57 17.72 -16.50
C VAL A 397 -9.51 16.55 -16.30
N THR A 398 -10.80 16.74 -16.59
CA THR A 398 -11.82 15.71 -16.37
C THR A 398 -11.69 14.47 -17.27
N ASN A 399 -10.93 14.55 -18.35
CA ASN A 399 -10.61 13.40 -19.20
C ASN A 399 -9.27 12.72 -18.86
N THR A 400 -8.46 13.30 -17.96
CA THR A 400 -7.13 12.80 -17.58
C THR A 400 -7.17 11.97 -16.30
N PHE A 401 -7.97 12.38 -15.30
CA PHE A 401 -7.98 11.77 -13.97
C PHE A 401 -9.02 10.67 -13.82
N PHE A 402 -8.67 9.71 -12.94
CA PHE A 402 -9.51 8.60 -12.50
C PHE A 402 -9.35 8.46 -10.99
N TYR A 403 -10.44 8.23 -10.24
CA TYR A 403 -10.42 8.20 -8.79
C TYR A 403 -10.90 6.87 -8.24
N THR A 404 -10.09 6.26 -7.38
CA THR A 404 -10.47 5.09 -6.58
C THR A 404 -10.72 5.53 -5.14
N ASN A 405 -11.93 5.27 -4.63
CA ASN A 405 -12.25 5.44 -3.22
C ASN A 405 -11.92 4.16 -2.44
N HIS A 406 -11.33 4.29 -1.26
CA HIS A 406 -10.92 3.17 -0.41
C HIS A 406 -11.66 3.09 0.93
N THR A 407 -12.61 3.99 1.21
CA THR A 407 -13.35 3.99 2.47
C THR A 407 -14.71 4.62 2.36
N VAL A 408 -15.67 4.14 3.17
CA VAL A 408 -16.96 4.78 3.38
C VAL A 408 -17.10 5.38 4.78
N LEU A 409 -16.11 5.20 5.65
CA LEU A 409 -16.13 5.76 7.00
C LEU A 409 -16.04 7.29 6.93
N PRO A 410 -17.02 8.04 7.47
CA PRO A 410 -17.03 9.50 7.36
C PRO A 410 -15.80 10.19 7.95
N GLU A 411 -15.25 9.65 9.03
CA GLU A 411 -14.05 10.15 9.69
C GLU A 411 -12.77 9.97 8.89
N ALA A 412 -12.76 9.05 7.94
CA ALA A 412 -11.62 8.79 7.06
C ALA A 412 -11.66 9.58 5.74
N LEU A 413 -12.77 10.27 5.44
CA LEU A 413 -12.88 11.15 4.27
C LEU A 413 -12.14 12.46 4.51
N GLU A 414 -11.11 12.73 3.71
CA GLU A 414 -10.26 13.90 3.88
C GLU A 414 -11.01 15.21 3.67
N LYS A 415 -10.82 16.12 4.62
CA LYS A 415 -11.28 17.50 4.55
C LYS A 415 -10.15 18.44 4.97
N TRP A 416 -9.94 19.50 4.22
CA TRP A 416 -8.90 20.47 4.55
C TRP A 416 -9.51 21.83 4.91
N PRO A 417 -9.11 22.43 6.04
CA PRO A 417 -9.58 23.76 6.41
C PRO A 417 -9.24 24.80 5.34
N VAL A 418 -10.23 25.60 4.94
CA VAL A 418 -10.05 26.68 3.97
C VAL A 418 -8.91 27.63 4.35
N PRO A 419 -8.79 28.09 5.61
CA PRO A 419 -7.68 28.97 6.00
C PRO A 419 -6.29 28.32 5.82
N LEU A 420 -6.17 26.99 6.00
CA LEU A 420 -4.91 26.29 5.79
C LEU A 420 -4.54 26.27 4.30
N LEU A 421 -5.50 25.95 3.44
CA LEU A 421 -5.31 25.97 1.99
C LEU A 421 -5.00 27.38 1.47
N GLU A 422 -5.69 28.39 2.00
CA GLU A 422 -5.45 29.80 1.63
C GLU A 422 -4.00 30.21 1.97
N HIS A 423 -3.55 29.84 3.17
CA HIS A 423 -2.19 30.13 3.61
C HIS A 423 -1.13 29.41 2.79
N LEU A 424 -1.33 28.11 2.56
CA LEU A 424 -0.33 27.25 1.93
C LEU A 424 -0.36 27.30 0.40
N LEU A 425 -1.56 27.31 -0.21
CA LEU A 425 -1.82 27.12 -1.64
C LEU A 425 -2.87 28.11 -2.14
N PRO A 426 -2.63 29.43 -2.07
CA PRO A 426 -3.64 30.46 -2.34
C PRO A 426 -4.22 30.35 -3.75
N ARG A 427 -3.42 30.02 -4.77
CA ARG A 427 -3.91 29.86 -6.14
C ARG A 427 -4.82 28.64 -6.30
N HIS A 428 -4.44 27.53 -5.68
CA HIS A 428 -5.24 26.29 -5.74
C HIS A 428 -6.60 26.46 -5.06
N LEU A 429 -6.66 27.17 -3.94
CA LEU A 429 -7.93 27.49 -3.30
C LEU A 429 -8.82 28.35 -4.21
N GLN A 430 -8.28 29.38 -4.89
CA GLN A 430 -9.05 30.15 -5.87
C GLN A 430 -9.64 29.25 -6.96
N ILE A 431 -8.84 28.33 -7.50
CA ILE A 431 -9.30 27.37 -8.53
C ILE A 431 -10.37 26.44 -7.97
N ILE A 432 -10.23 25.95 -6.74
CA ILE A 432 -11.23 25.09 -6.08
C ILE A 432 -12.56 25.84 -5.91
N PHE A 433 -12.54 27.11 -5.52
CA PHE A 433 -13.75 27.92 -5.45
C PHE A 433 -14.39 28.15 -6.83
N ASP A 434 -13.58 28.38 -7.86
CA ASP A 434 -14.09 28.55 -9.24
C ASP A 434 -14.69 27.23 -9.75
N ILE A 435 -14.05 26.09 -9.49
CA ILE A 435 -14.60 24.76 -9.81
C ILE A 435 -15.93 24.54 -9.09
N ASN A 436 -15.99 24.86 -7.80
CA ASN A 436 -17.20 24.69 -7.00
C ASN A 436 -18.35 25.56 -7.54
N LEU A 437 -18.06 26.81 -7.87
CA LEU A 437 -19.05 27.74 -8.44
C LEU A 437 -19.62 27.20 -9.76
N ALA A 438 -18.75 26.84 -10.71
CA ALA A 438 -19.18 26.30 -12.01
C ALA A 438 -19.97 24.99 -11.84
N PHE A 439 -19.54 24.13 -10.94
CA PHE A 439 -20.20 22.87 -10.64
C PHE A 439 -21.60 23.11 -10.04
N LEU A 440 -21.72 23.94 -9.00
CA LEU A 440 -23.01 24.23 -8.37
C LEU A 440 -23.99 24.92 -9.32
N GLN A 441 -23.53 25.77 -10.23
CA GLN A 441 -24.35 26.34 -11.29
C GLN A 441 -24.91 25.25 -12.22
N SER A 442 -24.13 24.23 -12.53
CA SER A 442 -24.60 23.08 -13.33
C SER A 442 -25.58 22.19 -12.56
N VAL A 443 -25.40 22.02 -11.25
CA VAL A 443 -26.36 21.33 -10.36
C VAL A 443 -27.67 22.09 -10.30
N GLU A 444 -27.65 23.41 -10.07
CA GLU A 444 -28.86 24.25 -10.05
C GLU A 444 -29.63 24.20 -11.37
N LYS A 445 -28.93 24.17 -12.50
CA LYS A 445 -29.52 24.02 -13.82
C LYS A 445 -30.27 22.70 -13.98
N LYS A 446 -29.70 21.59 -13.41
CA LYS A 446 -30.28 20.25 -13.51
C LYS A 446 -31.40 20.01 -12.49
N PHE A 447 -31.29 20.59 -11.29
CA PHE A 447 -32.20 20.44 -10.17
C PHE A 447 -32.62 21.83 -9.64
N PRO A 448 -33.45 22.59 -10.39
CA PRO A 448 -33.76 23.97 -10.04
C PRO A 448 -34.47 24.09 -8.69
N GLY A 449 -33.96 24.97 -7.81
CA GLY A 449 -34.55 25.28 -6.51
C GLY A 449 -34.25 24.28 -5.40
N ASP A 450 -33.47 23.21 -5.65
CA ASP A 450 -33.07 22.24 -4.62
C ASP A 450 -31.83 22.76 -3.87
N ARG A 451 -32.04 23.67 -2.92
CA ARG A 451 -30.97 24.29 -2.13
C ARG A 451 -30.26 23.31 -1.22
N ASP A 452 -30.97 22.33 -0.70
CA ASP A 452 -30.39 21.31 0.18
C ASP A 452 -29.41 20.44 -0.60
N ARG A 453 -29.69 20.11 -1.84
CA ARG A 453 -28.81 19.40 -2.75
C ARG A 453 -27.55 20.23 -3.06
N LEU A 454 -27.69 21.52 -3.32
CA LEU A 454 -26.54 22.40 -3.52
C LEU A 454 -25.62 22.38 -2.30
N ALA A 455 -26.15 22.41 -1.08
CA ALA A 455 -25.37 22.35 0.16
C ALA A 455 -24.67 20.98 0.32
N ARG A 456 -25.39 19.88 0.05
CA ARG A 456 -24.81 18.54 0.14
C ARG A 456 -23.72 18.27 -0.90
N MET A 457 -23.85 18.82 -2.11
CA MET A 457 -22.91 18.60 -3.21
C MET A 457 -21.78 19.63 -3.27
N SER A 458 -21.86 20.71 -2.52
CA SER A 458 -20.78 21.72 -2.46
C SER A 458 -19.45 21.09 -2.07
N LEU A 459 -18.38 21.46 -2.78
CA LEU A 459 -16.99 21.09 -2.40
C LEU A 459 -16.60 21.73 -1.07
N ILE A 460 -17.27 22.81 -0.70
CA ILE A 460 -17.02 23.52 0.55
C ILE A 460 -18.09 23.10 1.57
N GLU A 461 -17.63 22.50 2.65
CA GLU A 461 -18.45 22.23 3.82
C GLU A 461 -18.52 23.51 4.68
N GLU A 462 -19.75 23.97 4.91
CA GLU A 462 -19.98 25.13 5.75
C GLU A 462 -19.73 24.78 7.23
N GLY A 463 -19.16 25.71 7.95
CA GLY A 463 -18.80 25.54 9.37
C GLY A 463 -17.71 26.54 9.77
N PHE A 464 -17.17 26.37 10.98
CA PHE A 464 -16.07 27.19 11.45
C PHE A 464 -14.91 26.30 11.95
N PRO A 465 -13.81 26.25 11.21
CA PRO A 465 -13.60 26.81 9.85
C PRO A 465 -14.36 26.04 8.76
N GLN A 466 -14.62 26.68 7.61
CA GLN A 466 -15.05 26.00 6.39
C GLN A 466 -13.98 24.98 5.97
N GLN A 467 -14.40 23.89 5.32
CA GLN A 467 -13.49 22.82 4.90
C GLN A 467 -13.74 22.44 3.45
N VAL A 468 -12.68 22.08 2.73
CA VAL A 468 -12.74 21.51 1.39
C VAL A 468 -12.91 19.99 1.48
N ARG A 469 -13.97 19.45 0.87
CA ARG A 469 -14.28 18.01 0.80
C ARG A 469 -13.52 17.37 -0.36
N MET A 470 -12.43 16.69 -0.07
CA MET A 470 -11.52 16.20 -1.11
C MET A 470 -12.12 15.08 -1.96
N ALA A 471 -12.92 14.19 -1.38
CA ALA A 471 -13.61 13.13 -2.14
C ALA A 471 -14.56 13.70 -3.22
N TYR A 472 -15.21 14.82 -2.94
CA TYR A 472 -16.11 15.48 -3.88
C TYR A 472 -15.32 16.13 -5.03
N LEU A 473 -14.21 16.79 -4.70
CA LEU A 473 -13.31 17.35 -5.72
C LEU A 473 -12.74 16.23 -6.61
N ALA A 474 -12.28 15.13 -6.02
CA ALA A 474 -11.80 13.97 -6.75
C ALA A 474 -12.87 13.38 -7.68
N CYS A 475 -14.10 13.28 -7.19
CA CYS A 475 -15.23 12.78 -7.96
C CYS A 475 -15.52 13.64 -9.21
N ILE A 476 -15.70 14.96 -9.05
CA ILE A 476 -16.06 15.82 -10.18
C ILE A 476 -14.91 16.05 -11.15
N GLY A 477 -13.67 16.03 -10.68
CA GLY A 477 -12.46 16.21 -11.50
C GLY A 477 -12.02 14.93 -12.23
N SER A 478 -12.65 13.80 -11.99
CA SER A 478 -12.29 12.52 -12.59
C SER A 478 -13.28 12.07 -13.66
N ARG A 479 -12.76 11.40 -14.68
CA ARG A 479 -13.56 10.80 -15.75
C ARG A 479 -14.41 9.64 -15.25
N LYS A 480 -13.82 8.77 -14.41
CA LYS A 480 -14.49 7.64 -13.76
C LYS A 480 -14.07 7.53 -12.31
N VAL A 481 -14.95 6.97 -11.50
CA VAL A 481 -14.77 6.69 -10.07
C VAL A 481 -15.07 5.23 -9.83
N ASN A 482 -14.26 4.56 -9.00
CA ASN A 482 -14.56 3.18 -8.61
C ASN A 482 -14.39 2.93 -7.12
N GLY A 483 -15.15 1.95 -6.62
CA GLY A 483 -14.88 1.26 -5.38
C GLY A 483 -13.99 0.04 -5.58
N VAL A 484 -13.69 -0.68 -4.51
CA VAL A 484 -12.65 -1.73 -4.46
C VAL A 484 -13.17 -3.12 -4.08
N ALA A 485 -14.46 -3.28 -3.93
CA ALA A 485 -15.24 -4.51 -3.82
C ALA A 485 -16.69 -4.20 -4.19
N GLU A 486 -17.48 -5.20 -4.53
CA GLU A 486 -18.86 -5.00 -5.02
C GLU A 486 -19.72 -4.27 -3.99
N LEU A 487 -19.79 -4.77 -2.73
CA LEU A 487 -20.52 -4.10 -1.66
C LEU A 487 -20.04 -2.66 -1.44
N HIS A 488 -18.72 -2.44 -1.39
CA HIS A 488 -18.14 -1.12 -1.20
C HIS A 488 -18.57 -0.16 -2.32
N SER A 489 -18.51 -0.61 -3.56
CA SER A 489 -18.89 0.20 -4.72
C SER A 489 -20.38 0.60 -4.68
N GLU A 490 -21.25 -0.29 -4.21
CA GLU A 490 -22.65 0.02 -3.98
C GLU A 490 -22.85 1.01 -2.83
N LEU A 491 -22.11 0.85 -1.73
CA LEU A 491 -22.17 1.81 -0.62
C LEU A 491 -21.67 3.19 -1.04
N VAL A 492 -20.61 3.28 -1.82
CA VAL A 492 -20.12 4.56 -2.38
C VAL A 492 -21.23 5.24 -3.20
N LYS A 493 -21.91 4.49 -4.07
CA LYS A 493 -22.99 5.03 -4.94
C LYS A 493 -24.24 5.43 -4.15
N THR A 494 -24.57 4.72 -3.09
CA THR A 494 -25.84 4.90 -2.35
C THR A 494 -25.71 5.79 -1.12
N THR A 495 -24.48 6.04 -0.65
CA THR A 495 -24.22 6.87 0.54
C THR A 495 -23.40 8.12 0.20
N ILE A 496 -22.07 8.00 0.15
CA ILE A 496 -21.13 9.13 0.05
C ILE A 496 -21.35 9.97 -1.21
N LEU A 497 -21.52 9.32 -2.36
CA LEU A 497 -21.61 9.97 -3.68
C LEU A 497 -23.02 9.86 -4.30
N LYS A 498 -24.04 9.59 -3.49
CA LYS A 498 -25.42 9.41 -3.98
C LYS A 498 -25.90 10.56 -4.86
N ASP A 499 -25.80 11.80 -4.37
CA ASP A 499 -26.23 12.97 -5.15
C ASP A 499 -25.40 13.15 -6.43
N PHE A 500 -24.10 12.76 -6.42
CA PHE A 500 -23.22 12.80 -7.59
C PHE A 500 -23.61 11.72 -8.62
N VAL A 501 -24.02 10.53 -8.17
CA VAL A 501 -24.52 9.48 -9.05
C VAL A 501 -25.80 9.92 -9.76
N GLU A 502 -26.72 10.57 -9.05
CA GLU A 502 -27.92 11.14 -9.63
C GLU A 502 -27.63 12.29 -10.62
N PHE A 503 -26.57 13.06 -10.35
CA PHE A 503 -26.14 14.17 -11.20
C PHE A 503 -25.36 13.70 -12.44
N GLU A 504 -24.31 12.89 -12.28
CA GLU A 504 -23.38 12.48 -13.34
C GLU A 504 -23.87 11.25 -14.14
N GLY A 505 -24.70 10.43 -13.50
CA GLY A 505 -25.15 9.14 -14.03
C GLY A 505 -24.30 7.96 -13.56
N VAL A 506 -24.94 6.79 -13.45
CA VAL A 506 -24.33 5.54 -12.95
C VAL A 506 -23.08 5.11 -13.72
N SER A 507 -22.99 5.40 -15.01
CA SER A 507 -21.87 4.98 -15.88
C SER A 507 -20.51 5.53 -15.49
N LYS A 508 -20.46 6.63 -14.71
CA LYS A 508 -19.23 7.21 -14.16
C LYS A 508 -18.68 6.36 -13.00
N PHE A 509 -19.55 5.62 -12.31
CA PHE A 509 -19.23 4.93 -11.05
C PHE A 509 -19.20 3.42 -11.26
N GLY A 510 -18.03 2.81 -11.06
CA GLY A 510 -17.82 1.39 -11.28
C GLY A 510 -17.23 0.67 -10.07
N ASN A 511 -16.90 -0.58 -10.28
CA ASN A 511 -16.20 -1.43 -9.34
C ASN A 511 -14.97 -2.04 -10.01
N VAL A 512 -13.87 -2.08 -9.29
CA VAL A 512 -12.74 -2.96 -9.59
C VAL A 512 -12.36 -3.63 -8.28
N THR A 513 -12.79 -4.87 -8.09
CA THR A 513 -12.43 -5.62 -6.89
C THR A 513 -10.93 -5.76 -6.78
N ASN A 514 -10.38 -5.46 -5.61
CA ASN A 514 -8.95 -5.57 -5.35
C ASN A 514 -8.42 -6.97 -5.65
N GLY A 515 -7.12 -7.06 -5.82
CA GLY A 515 -6.39 -8.30 -6.01
C GLY A 515 -5.00 -8.24 -5.39
N ILE A 516 -4.32 -9.37 -5.41
CA ILE A 516 -2.96 -9.55 -4.90
C ILE A 516 -2.08 -10.17 -5.96
N THR A 517 -0.77 -9.85 -5.96
CA THR A 517 0.18 -10.50 -6.87
C THR A 517 0.50 -11.92 -6.39
N PRO A 518 0.28 -12.94 -7.24
CA PRO A 518 0.61 -14.32 -6.88
C PRO A 518 2.13 -14.57 -6.85
N ARG A 519 2.94 -13.73 -7.51
CA ARG A 519 4.40 -13.84 -7.47
C ARG A 519 4.89 -13.73 -6.04
N ARG A 520 4.58 -12.65 -5.33
CA ARG A 520 4.97 -12.49 -3.93
C ARG A 520 4.12 -13.34 -2.99
N TRP A 521 2.79 -13.32 -3.15
CA TRP A 521 1.86 -13.85 -2.15
C TRP A 521 1.53 -15.35 -2.30
N LEU A 522 2.18 -16.03 -3.27
CA LEU A 522 2.17 -17.49 -3.36
C LEU A 522 3.58 -18.04 -3.67
N ASP A 523 4.19 -17.70 -4.81
CA ASP A 523 5.46 -18.30 -5.21
C ASP A 523 6.63 -17.93 -4.27
N GLN A 524 6.74 -16.65 -3.92
CA GLN A 524 7.82 -16.16 -3.06
C GLN A 524 7.61 -16.57 -1.60
N CYS A 525 6.43 -16.35 -1.03
CA CYS A 525 6.18 -16.63 0.39
C CYS A 525 5.95 -18.13 0.70
N ASN A 526 5.56 -18.94 -0.29
CA ASN A 526 5.24 -20.37 -0.11
C ASN A 526 5.76 -21.22 -1.28
N PRO A 527 7.08 -21.27 -1.47
CA PRO A 527 7.70 -21.89 -2.65
C PRO A 527 7.41 -23.38 -2.76
N GLU A 528 7.24 -24.09 -1.65
CA GLU A 528 6.89 -25.52 -1.67
C GLU A 528 5.47 -25.76 -2.18
N LEU A 529 4.52 -24.90 -1.80
CA LEU A 529 3.15 -24.96 -2.35
C LEU A 529 3.15 -24.63 -3.84
N SER A 530 3.90 -23.61 -4.26
CA SER A 530 4.08 -23.27 -5.68
C SER A 530 4.67 -24.43 -6.49
N ALA A 531 5.66 -25.13 -5.94
CA ALA A 531 6.25 -26.30 -6.57
C ALA A 531 5.25 -27.47 -6.70
N LEU A 532 4.46 -27.72 -5.64
CA LEU A 532 3.40 -28.75 -5.68
C LEU A 532 2.34 -28.42 -6.73
N ILE A 533 1.91 -27.16 -6.81
CA ILE A 533 0.97 -26.67 -7.83
C ILE A 533 1.54 -26.90 -9.23
N SER A 534 2.77 -26.46 -9.51
CA SER A 534 3.42 -26.62 -10.80
C SER A 534 3.52 -28.09 -11.22
N LYS A 535 3.93 -28.96 -10.28
CA LYS A 535 3.99 -30.41 -10.46
C LYS A 535 2.62 -31.00 -10.82
N THR A 536 1.58 -30.58 -10.10
CA THR A 536 0.22 -31.11 -10.28
C THR A 536 -0.40 -30.64 -11.61
N LEU A 537 -0.19 -29.36 -11.96
CA LEU A 537 -0.67 -28.80 -13.21
C LEU A 537 0.14 -29.27 -14.43
N GLY A 538 1.35 -29.78 -14.23
CA GLY A 538 2.26 -30.22 -15.31
C GLY A 538 2.76 -29.08 -16.19
N VAL A 539 2.85 -27.86 -15.65
CA VAL A 539 3.31 -26.66 -16.37
C VAL A 539 4.30 -25.87 -15.50
N ASP A 540 5.14 -25.09 -16.18
CA ASP A 540 6.05 -24.16 -15.50
C ASP A 540 5.29 -23.10 -14.73
N LYS A 541 5.85 -22.66 -13.61
CA LYS A 541 5.20 -21.66 -12.76
C LYS A 541 4.95 -20.33 -13.46
N SER A 542 5.79 -19.93 -14.41
CA SER A 542 5.60 -18.69 -15.20
C SER A 542 4.30 -18.67 -16.01
N VAL A 543 3.69 -19.82 -16.23
CA VAL A 543 2.42 -19.95 -16.96
C VAL A 543 1.24 -19.69 -16.03
N TRP A 544 1.12 -20.45 -14.93
CA TRP A 544 -0.04 -20.34 -14.04
C TRP A 544 0.01 -19.12 -13.11
N LEU A 545 1.19 -18.62 -12.78
CA LEU A 545 1.34 -17.35 -12.03
C LEU A 545 0.83 -16.12 -12.79
N LYS A 546 0.66 -16.20 -14.10
CA LYS A 546 0.00 -15.18 -14.94
C LYS A 546 -1.49 -15.45 -15.14
N ASN A 547 -1.96 -16.63 -14.75
CA ASN A 547 -3.35 -17.02 -14.91
C ASN A 547 -3.81 -17.91 -13.75
N LEU A 548 -4.17 -17.28 -12.63
CA LEU A 548 -4.59 -17.99 -11.41
C LEU A 548 -5.87 -18.83 -11.59
N THR A 549 -6.66 -18.65 -12.66
CA THR A 549 -7.82 -19.51 -12.91
C THR A 549 -7.42 -20.96 -13.16
N MET A 550 -6.17 -21.20 -13.57
CA MET A 550 -5.62 -22.55 -13.72
C MET A 550 -5.60 -23.35 -12.41
N LEU A 551 -5.62 -22.68 -11.24
CA LEU A 551 -5.67 -23.34 -9.93
C LEU A 551 -6.94 -24.18 -9.75
N GLU A 552 -8.03 -23.91 -10.47
CA GLU A 552 -9.26 -24.73 -10.41
C GLU A 552 -9.00 -26.20 -10.76
N LYS A 553 -7.96 -26.48 -11.54
CA LYS A 553 -7.54 -27.85 -11.87
C LYS A 553 -7.04 -28.64 -10.65
N LEU A 554 -6.83 -28.00 -9.51
CA LEU A 554 -6.48 -28.66 -8.26
C LEU A 554 -7.71 -29.31 -7.58
N LEU A 555 -8.93 -28.88 -7.90
CA LEU A 555 -10.15 -29.38 -7.24
C LEU A 555 -10.29 -30.90 -7.23
N PRO A 556 -10.08 -31.64 -8.34
CA PRO A 556 -10.17 -33.11 -8.34
C PRO A 556 -9.14 -33.77 -7.41
N HIS A 557 -8.00 -33.13 -7.19
CA HIS A 557 -6.92 -33.67 -6.35
C HIS A 557 -7.25 -33.57 -4.86
N ALA A 558 -8.25 -32.78 -4.45
CA ALA A 558 -8.73 -32.74 -3.07
C ALA A 558 -9.21 -34.13 -2.58
N GLU A 559 -9.62 -35.02 -3.49
CA GLU A 559 -10.03 -36.40 -3.16
C GLU A 559 -8.85 -37.39 -3.15
N ASP A 560 -7.65 -36.97 -3.61
CA ASP A 560 -6.45 -37.82 -3.56
C ASP A 560 -5.78 -37.74 -2.18
N ALA A 561 -5.70 -38.86 -1.50
CA ALA A 561 -5.10 -38.95 -0.17
C ALA A 561 -3.60 -38.61 -0.15
N ALA A 562 -2.87 -38.94 -1.21
CA ALA A 562 -1.43 -38.61 -1.33
C ALA A 562 -1.23 -37.11 -1.51
N PHE A 563 -2.04 -36.48 -2.32
CA PHE A 563 -2.01 -35.02 -2.54
C PHE A 563 -2.37 -34.27 -1.24
N ARG A 564 -3.45 -34.70 -0.55
CA ARG A 564 -3.80 -34.09 0.75
C ARG A 564 -2.69 -34.21 1.78
N LYS A 565 -2.01 -35.36 1.84
CA LYS A 565 -0.88 -35.57 2.75
C LYS A 565 0.28 -34.62 2.43
N GLU A 566 0.64 -34.45 1.16
CA GLU A 566 1.69 -33.53 0.73
C GLU A 566 1.31 -32.06 1.03
N TRP A 567 0.06 -31.67 0.76
CA TRP A 567 -0.50 -30.36 1.10
C TRP A 567 -0.43 -30.05 2.59
N GLY A 568 -0.88 -30.98 3.43
CA GLY A 568 -0.80 -30.85 4.89
C GLY A 568 0.63 -30.78 5.41
N ALA A 569 1.55 -31.54 4.82
CA ALA A 569 2.96 -31.50 5.20
C ALA A 569 3.61 -30.14 4.87
N ILE A 570 3.24 -29.50 3.75
CA ILE A 570 3.70 -28.14 3.41
C ILE A 570 3.18 -27.14 4.47
N LYS A 571 1.92 -27.24 4.86
CA LYS A 571 1.36 -26.39 5.93
C LYS A 571 2.15 -26.55 7.23
N THR A 572 2.46 -27.78 7.62
CA THR A 572 3.25 -28.05 8.83
C THR A 572 4.64 -27.40 8.75
N ARG A 573 5.35 -27.53 7.63
CA ARG A 573 6.66 -26.88 7.44
C ARG A 573 6.59 -25.36 7.48
N ASN A 574 5.52 -24.76 6.95
CA ASN A 574 5.30 -23.31 7.07
C ASN A 574 5.09 -22.88 8.53
N LYS A 575 4.37 -23.68 9.34
CA LYS A 575 4.23 -23.43 10.78
C LYS A 575 5.58 -23.56 11.51
N GLU A 576 6.37 -24.56 11.17
CA GLU A 576 7.71 -24.77 11.72
C GLU A 576 8.65 -23.62 11.34
N ARG A 577 8.60 -23.12 10.09
CA ARG A 577 9.37 -21.96 9.63
C ARG A 577 9.03 -20.70 10.43
N LEU A 578 7.74 -20.44 10.65
CA LEU A 578 7.28 -19.32 11.49
C LEU A 578 7.73 -19.50 12.93
N ALA A 579 7.56 -20.71 13.52
CA ALA A 579 7.96 -21.00 14.88
C ALA A 579 9.48 -20.81 15.10
N GLN A 580 10.28 -21.25 14.15
CA GLN A 580 11.74 -21.06 14.18
C GLN A 580 12.12 -19.58 14.13
N HIS A 581 11.47 -18.81 13.26
CA HIS A 581 11.69 -17.36 13.17
C HIS A 581 11.35 -16.67 14.51
N LEU A 582 10.17 -16.95 15.07
CA LEU A 582 9.74 -16.39 16.36
C LEU A 582 10.61 -16.84 17.53
N LYS A 583 11.16 -18.05 17.46
CA LYS A 583 12.14 -18.54 18.46
C LYS A 583 13.43 -17.73 18.39
N THR A 584 13.95 -17.51 17.18
CA THR A 584 15.22 -16.82 16.97
C THR A 584 15.11 -15.32 17.29
N THR A 585 14.02 -14.68 16.88
CA THR A 585 13.87 -13.22 17.00
C THR A 585 13.28 -12.76 18.33
N LEU A 586 12.34 -13.55 18.90
CA LEU A 586 11.58 -13.16 20.10
C LEU A 586 11.73 -14.14 21.26
N GLY A 587 12.42 -15.26 21.08
CA GLY A 587 12.58 -16.30 22.10
C GLY A 587 11.28 -17.08 22.41
N LEU A 588 10.29 -17.05 21.52
CA LEU A 588 9.00 -17.70 21.71
C LEU A 588 9.03 -19.17 21.28
N ASP A 589 8.55 -20.06 22.15
CA ASP A 589 8.30 -21.47 21.83
C ASP A 589 6.84 -21.64 21.39
N ILE A 590 6.63 -22.05 20.14
CA ILE A 590 5.32 -22.17 19.51
C ILE A 590 4.97 -23.64 19.32
N ASN A 591 3.77 -24.06 19.76
CA ASN A 591 3.24 -25.38 19.48
C ASN A 591 2.73 -25.49 18.04
N THR A 592 3.51 -26.05 17.15
CA THR A 592 3.17 -26.19 15.71
C THR A 592 2.07 -27.20 15.42
N ASN A 593 1.69 -28.03 16.41
CA ASN A 593 0.55 -28.96 16.29
C ASN A 593 -0.81 -28.28 16.61
N ALA A 594 -0.80 -27.12 17.25
CA ALA A 594 -2.00 -26.35 17.50
C ALA A 594 -2.55 -25.73 16.22
N MET A 595 -3.86 -25.45 16.16
CA MET A 595 -4.44 -24.63 15.09
C MET A 595 -3.90 -23.20 15.18
N PHE A 596 -3.38 -22.65 14.07
CA PHE A 596 -2.92 -21.25 14.00
C PHE A 596 -4.07 -20.35 13.55
N ASP A 597 -4.55 -19.54 14.50
CA ASP A 597 -5.61 -18.55 14.34
C ASP A 597 -4.97 -17.16 14.28
N ILE A 598 -5.07 -16.47 13.13
CA ILE A 598 -4.24 -15.30 12.84
C ILE A 598 -5.10 -14.08 12.49
N GLN A 599 -4.87 -12.96 13.18
CA GLN A 599 -5.40 -11.65 12.82
C GLN A 599 -4.26 -10.64 12.72
N VAL A 600 -3.79 -10.37 11.49
CA VAL A 600 -2.66 -9.47 11.25
C VAL A 600 -3.06 -8.37 10.27
N LYS A 601 -3.20 -7.17 10.81
CA LYS A 601 -3.60 -5.94 10.12
C LYS A 601 -3.42 -4.74 11.06
N ARG A 602 -3.46 -3.51 10.53
CA ARG A 602 -3.45 -2.30 11.37
C ARG A 602 -4.46 -2.43 12.51
N ILE A 603 -4.06 -2.01 13.71
CA ILE A 603 -4.97 -2.03 14.85
C ILE A 603 -5.92 -0.84 14.72
N HIS A 604 -7.22 -1.14 14.68
CA HIS A 604 -8.27 -0.15 14.55
C HIS A 604 -9.58 -0.71 15.11
N GLU A 605 -10.39 0.13 15.74
CA GLU A 605 -11.65 -0.31 16.36
C GLU A 605 -12.60 -0.97 15.36
N TYR A 606 -12.72 -0.45 14.12
CA TYR A 606 -13.61 -1.05 13.12
C TYR A 606 -13.18 -2.45 12.66
N LYS A 607 -11.87 -2.78 12.76
CA LYS A 607 -11.32 -4.11 12.42
C LYS A 607 -11.54 -5.13 13.53
N ARG A 608 -11.96 -4.65 14.68
CA ARG A 608 -12.42 -5.40 15.86
C ARG A 608 -11.41 -6.41 16.42
N GLN A 609 -10.11 -6.06 16.46
CA GLN A 609 -9.15 -6.85 17.25
C GLN A 609 -9.62 -6.96 18.71
N THR A 610 -10.36 -5.95 19.20
CA THR A 610 -11.00 -6.00 20.52
C THR A 610 -11.98 -7.16 20.62
N LEU A 611 -12.82 -7.42 19.61
CA LEU A 611 -13.74 -8.58 19.61
C LEU A 611 -12.97 -9.90 19.69
N ASN A 612 -11.86 -10.01 18.94
CA ASN A 612 -11.04 -11.22 18.95
C ASN A 612 -10.38 -11.45 20.33
N ILE A 613 -9.77 -10.44 20.94
CA ILE A 613 -9.15 -10.63 22.27
C ILE A 613 -10.19 -10.95 23.35
N LEU A 614 -11.40 -10.38 23.26
CA LEU A 614 -12.52 -10.75 24.16
C LEU A 614 -12.95 -12.20 23.94
N GLY A 615 -12.96 -12.69 22.70
CA GLY A 615 -13.19 -14.10 22.39
C GLY A 615 -12.10 -15.02 22.95
N VAL A 616 -10.83 -14.59 22.89
CA VAL A 616 -9.71 -15.33 23.51
C VAL A 616 -9.89 -15.41 25.04
N VAL A 617 -10.26 -14.30 25.69
CA VAL A 617 -10.53 -14.29 27.13
C VAL A 617 -11.73 -15.21 27.48
N HIS A 618 -12.82 -15.15 26.71
CA HIS A 618 -13.95 -16.05 26.86
C HIS A 618 -13.51 -17.53 26.78
N ARG A 619 -12.71 -17.90 25.78
CA ARG A 619 -12.16 -19.26 25.63
C ARG A 619 -11.31 -19.66 26.84
N TYR A 620 -10.44 -18.76 27.30
CA TYR A 620 -9.61 -19.00 28.50
C TYR A 620 -10.47 -19.30 29.73
N LEU A 621 -11.49 -18.47 30.02
CA LEU A 621 -12.40 -18.65 31.13
C LEU A 621 -13.19 -19.98 31.00
N THR A 622 -13.65 -20.30 29.82
CA THR A 622 -14.32 -21.58 29.52
C THR A 622 -13.41 -22.77 29.81
N LEU A 623 -12.15 -22.73 29.34
CA LEU A 623 -11.17 -23.78 29.63
C LEU A 623 -10.90 -23.94 31.14
N LYS A 624 -10.83 -22.82 31.88
CA LYS A 624 -10.66 -22.85 33.35
C LYS A 624 -11.84 -23.53 34.08
N ALA A 625 -13.05 -23.35 33.57
CA ALA A 625 -14.26 -23.96 34.14
C ALA A 625 -14.38 -25.46 33.82
N MET A 626 -13.71 -25.96 32.78
CA MET A 626 -13.74 -27.37 32.37
C MET A 626 -12.96 -28.29 33.34
N SER A 627 -13.41 -29.51 33.49
CA SER A 627 -12.65 -30.59 34.14
C SER A 627 -11.43 -30.99 33.27
N PRO A 628 -10.38 -31.61 33.87
CA PRO A 628 -9.25 -32.10 33.11
C PRO A 628 -9.59 -33.10 32.00
N ALA A 629 -10.69 -33.86 32.19
CA ALA A 629 -11.18 -34.84 31.21
C ALA A 629 -11.83 -34.17 29.98
N GLU A 630 -12.53 -33.08 30.20
CA GLU A 630 -13.12 -32.26 29.13
C GLU A 630 -12.04 -31.52 28.34
N ARG A 631 -11.05 -30.93 29.03
CA ARG A 631 -9.92 -30.23 28.39
C ARG A 631 -9.15 -31.10 27.39
N LYS A 632 -9.01 -32.39 27.64
CA LYS A 632 -8.34 -33.34 26.73
C LYS A 632 -9.02 -33.47 25.36
N LYS A 633 -10.27 -33.05 25.23
CA LYS A 633 -11.03 -33.11 23.97
C LYS A 633 -11.01 -31.83 23.18
N VAL A 634 -10.43 -30.76 23.74
CA VAL A 634 -10.41 -29.44 23.13
C VAL A 634 -9.28 -29.35 22.10
N THR A 635 -9.58 -28.79 20.95
CA THR A 635 -8.60 -28.45 19.92
C THR A 635 -7.63 -27.39 20.45
N ALA A 636 -6.34 -27.72 20.47
CA ALA A 636 -5.29 -26.76 20.83
C ALA A 636 -5.22 -25.63 19.80
N LYS A 637 -5.11 -24.39 20.27
CA LYS A 637 -5.11 -23.19 19.46
C LYS A 637 -3.99 -22.23 19.87
N THR A 638 -3.25 -21.74 18.88
CA THR A 638 -2.32 -20.62 19.02
C THR A 638 -2.87 -19.42 18.26
N VAL A 639 -3.12 -18.33 18.98
CA VAL A 639 -3.66 -17.10 18.41
C VAL A 639 -2.55 -16.09 18.22
N PHE A 640 -2.45 -15.54 17.00
CA PHE A 640 -1.48 -14.52 16.65
C PHE A 640 -2.15 -13.21 16.31
N PHE A 641 -1.70 -12.16 16.96
CA PHE A 641 -1.96 -10.78 16.57
C PHE A 641 -0.68 -10.13 16.07
N ALA A 642 -0.79 -9.30 15.05
CA ALA A 642 0.27 -8.38 14.66
C ALA A 642 -0.36 -7.17 13.97
N GLY A 643 0.28 -6.02 14.11
CA GLY A 643 -0.17 -4.78 13.48
C GLY A 643 0.22 -3.55 14.28
N LYS A 644 0.46 -2.46 13.58
CA LYS A 644 0.80 -1.17 14.18
C LYS A 644 -0.47 -0.37 14.45
N ALA A 645 -0.52 0.29 15.62
CA ALA A 645 -1.50 1.35 15.90
C ALA A 645 -0.93 2.70 15.45
N ALA A 646 -1.77 3.60 14.92
CA ALA A 646 -1.32 4.96 14.68
C ALA A 646 -0.82 5.59 16.00
N PRO A 647 0.27 6.38 15.97
CA PRO A 647 0.91 6.87 17.19
C PRO A 647 0.00 7.61 18.17
N ALA A 648 -0.98 8.35 17.65
CA ALA A 648 -1.95 9.10 18.45
C ALA A 648 -3.25 8.33 18.74
N TYR A 649 -3.40 7.09 18.27
CA TYR A 649 -4.65 6.34 18.42
C TYR A 649 -4.69 5.58 19.74
N TYR A 650 -5.17 6.26 20.77
CA TYR A 650 -5.17 5.76 22.15
C TYR A 650 -5.89 4.41 22.32
N MET A 651 -7.12 4.26 21.80
CA MET A 651 -7.90 3.01 21.92
C MET A 651 -7.22 1.82 21.26
N ALA A 652 -6.61 2.04 20.08
CA ALA A 652 -5.83 1.00 19.40
C ALA A 652 -4.61 0.58 20.23
N LYS A 653 -3.91 1.52 20.87
CA LYS A 653 -2.80 1.23 21.77
C LYS A 653 -3.24 0.47 23.02
N LEU A 654 -4.40 0.81 23.59
CA LEU A 654 -5.00 0.05 24.69
C LEU A 654 -5.36 -1.40 24.29
N THR A 655 -5.85 -1.59 23.08
CA THR A 655 -6.13 -2.94 22.56
C THR A 655 -4.83 -3.77 22.47
N ILE A 656 -3.73 -3.21 21.96
CA ILE A 656 -2.42 -3.87 21.97
C ILE A 656 -2.00 -4.25 23.39
N ARG A 657 -2.11 -3.30 24.32
CA ARG A 657 -1.74 -3.52 25.74
C ARG A 657 -2.57 -4.65 26.36
N LEU A 658 -3.87 -4.70 26.10
CA LEU A 658 -4.73 -5.78 26.57
C LEU A 658 -4.29 -7.13 26.00
N ILE A 659 -4.03 -7.23 24.68
CA ILE A 659 -3.58 -8.46 24.05
C ILE A 659 -2.28 -8.96 24.69
N VAL A 660 -1.30 -8.08 24.87
CA VAL A 660 -0.01 -8.43 25.47
C VAL A 660 -0.17 -8.90 26.92
N ASN A 661 -0.94 -8.20 27.73
CA ASN A 661 -1.12 -8.54 29.13
C ASN A 661 -1.95 -9.82 29.31
N VAL A 662 -2.96 -10.05 28.49
CA VAL A 662 -3.70 -11.33 28.46
C VAL A 662 -2.75 -12.46 28.08
N SER A 663 -1.84 -12.25 27.09
CA SER A 663 -0.87 -13.27 26.69
C SER A 663 0.07 -13.68 27.83
N GLN A 664 0.49 -12.72 28.65
CA GLN A 664 1.37 -13.00 29.80
C GLN A 664 0.72 -13.89 30.85
N VAL A 665 -0.58 -13.82 30.99
CA VAL A 665 -1.36 -14.67 31.92
C VAL A 665 -1.63 -16.05 31.32
N ILE A 666 -2.22 -16.09 30.11
CA ILE A 666 -2.65 -17.32 29.45
C ILE A 666 -1.47 -18.27 29.20
N ASN A 667 -0.35 -17.74 28.69
CA ASN A 667 0.81 -18.56 28.32
C ASN A 667 1.57 -19.14 29.51
N LYS A 668 1.28 -18.68 30.72
CA LYS A 668 1.90 -19.17 31.96
C LYS A 668 0.96 -20.07 32.75
N ASP A 669 -0.35 -20.09 32.42
CA ASP A 669 -1.33 -20.87 33.20
C ASP A 669 -1.16 -22.39 32.95
N PRO A 670 -0.78 -23.17 33.98
CA PRO A 670 -0.52 -24.60 33.81
C PRO A 670 -1.71 -25.41 33.33
N ASP A 671 -2.93 -24.92 33.56
CA ASP A 671 -4.16 -25.61 33.18
C ASP A 671 -4.51 -25.46 31.70
N THR A 672 -4.08 -24.38 31.08
CA THR A 672 -4.56 -23.98 29.75
C THR A 672 -3.46 -23.74 28.69
N LYS A 673 -2.20 -23.52 29.10
CA LYS A 673 -1.10 -23.15 28.20
C LYS A 673 -0.83 -24.12 27.05
N ASP A 674 -1.15 -25.39 27.21
CA ASP A 674 -0.98 -26.43 26.18
C ASP A 674 -2.18 -26.48 25.21
N LEU A 675 -3.30 -25.83 25.57
CA LEU A 675 -4.54 -25.77 24.79
C LEU A 675 -4.81 -24.41 24.16
N LEU A 676 -4.30 -23.36 24.77
CA LEU A 676 -4.47 -21.97 24.29
C LEU A 676 -3.19 -21.19 24.56
N SER A 677 -2.59 -20.69 23.50
CA SER A 677 -1.50 -19.73 23.58
C SER A 677 -1.82 -18.49 22.76
N LEU A 678 -1.32 -17.34 23.18
CA LEU A 678 -1.61 -16.03 22.60
C LEU A 678 -0.31 -15.26 22.42
N HIS A 679 -0.10 -14.75 21.23
CA HIS A 679 1.10 -13.98 20.92
C HIS A 679 0.76 -12.70 20.13
N PHE A 680 1.26 -11.56 20.61
CA PHE A 680 1.37 -10.34 19.82
C PHE A 680 2.76 -10.31 19.19
N VAL A 681 2.82 -10.34 17.86
CA VAL A 681 4.09 -10.28 17.12
C VAL A 681 4.34 -8.84 16.72
N PRO A 682 5.34 -8.15 17.29
CA PRO A 682 5.59 -6.74 17.02
C PRO A 682 6.16 -6.51 15.62
N ASP A 683 6.11 -5.25 15.20
CA ASP A 683 6.71 -4.72 13.98
C ASP A 683 6.24 -5.40 12.69
N TYR A 684 4.93 -5.60 12.57
CA TYR A 684 4.32 -6.19 11.38
C TYR A 684 4.78 -5.49 10.11
N SER A 685 5.31 -6.27 9.17
CA SER A 685 5.91 -5.84 7.91
C SER A 685 5.53 -6.79 6.78
N VAL A 686 5.93 -6.49 5.54
CA VAL A 686 5.75 -7.40 4.41
C VAL A 686 6.50 -8.71 4.63
N SER A 687 7.75 -8.64 5.09
CA SER A 687 8.58 -9.82 5.38
C SER A 687 7.96 -10.72 6.44
N LEU A 688 7.44 -10.15 7.52
CA LEU A 688 6.75 -10.93 8.55
C LEU A 688 5.43 -11.52 8.04
N ALA A 689 4.71 -10.80 7.17
CA ALA A 689 3.50 -11.31 6.54
C ALA A 689 3.77 -12.53 5.67
N GLU A 690 4.90 -12.57 4.96
CA GLU A 690 5.33 -13.71 4.13
C GLU A 690 5.60 -14.99 4.94
N LEU A 691 5.80 -14.87 6.26
CA LEU A 691 5.90 -16.01 7.18
C LEU A 691 4.56 -16.38 7.83
N LEU A 692 3.80 -15.38 8.28
CA LEU A 692 2.54 -15.59 8.99
C LEU A 692 1.44 -16.15 8.08
N ILE A 693 1.35 -15.65 6.85
CA ILE A 693 0.26 -16.02 5.93
C ILE A 693 0.30 -17.49 5.53
N PRO A 694 1.41 -18.08 5.06
CA PRO A 694 1.47 -19.49 4.73
C PRO A 694 1.26 -20.44 5.93
N ALA A 695 1.59 -19.98 7.13
CA ALA A 695 1.46 -20.76 8.37
C ALA A 695 0.02 -20.81 8.93
N SER A 696 -0.88 -19.96 8.47
CA SER A 696 -2.23 -19.84 9.00
C SER A 696 -3.12 -21.04 8.65
N ASP A 697 -3.86 -21.53 9.63
CA ASP A 697 -4.97 -22.46 9.40
C ASP A 697 -6.28 -21.71 9.22
N ILE A 698 -6.53 -20.70 10.06
CA ILE A 698 -7.70 -19.83 10.01
C ILE A 698 -7.28 -18.37 10.16
N SER A 699 -7.86 -17.48 9.39
CA SER A 699 -7.60 -16.04 9.47
C SER A 699 -8.88 -15.26 9.77
N GLN A 700 -8.75 -14.21 10.58
CA GLN A 700 -9.89 -13.43 11.05
C GLN A 700 -10.04 -12.11 10.30
N HIS A 701 -11.21 -11.93 9.66
CA HIS A 701 -11.60 -10.76 8.88
C HIS A 701 -12.96 -10.27 9.39
N ILE A 702 -12.95 -9.76 10.63
CA ILE A 702 -14.11 -9.60 11.51
C ILE A 702 -14.53 -8.14 11.71
N SER A 703 -14.32 -7.27 10.73
CA SER A 703 -14.79 -5.87 10.75
C SER A 703 -16.29 -5.77 11.00
N THR A 704 -16.75 -4.66 11.55
CA THR A 704 -18.20 -4.37 11.57
C THR A 704 -18.69 -4.31 10.13
N ALA A 705 -19.81 -4.98 9.82
CA ALA A 705 -20.30 -5.08 8.44
C ALA A 705 -20.48 -3.69 7.78
N GLY A 706 -20.01 -3.56 6.55
CA GLY A 706 -20.06 -2.31 5.79
C GLY A 706 -18.89 -1.34 6.08
N THR A 707 -17.89 -1.71 6.89
CA THR A 707 -16.78 -0.82 7.26
C THR A 707 -15.45 -1.12 6.57
N GLU A 708 -15.17 -2.39 6.24
CA GLU A 708 -13.97 -2.76 5.47
C GLU A 708 -14.29 -2.70 3.97
N ALA A 709 -13.73 -1.74 3.26
CA ALA A 709 -14.01 -1.53 1.84
C ALA A 709 -13.76 -2.78 0.98
N SER A 710 -12.67 -3.49 1.21
CA SER A 710 -12.34 -4.74 0.51
C SER A 710 -11.61 -5.70 1.46
N GLY A 711 -10.49 -5.26 2.04
CA GLY A 711 -9.47 -6.13 2.53
C GLY A 711 -8.64 -6.74 1.38
N THR A 712 -7.39 -7.08 1.67
CA THR A 712 -6.52 -7.84 0.77
C THR A 712 -5.80 -8.96 1.51
N SER A 713 -5.73 -8.89 2.84
CA SER A 713 -5.19 -9.99 3.65
C SER A 713 -6.05 -11.24 3.57
N ASN A 714 -7.37 -11.11 3.50
CA ASN A 714 -8.30 -12.21 3.24
C ASN A 714 -7.90 -13.02 2.00
N MET A 715 -7.60 -12.35 0.88
CA MET A 715 -7.15 -12.97 -0.37
C MET A 715 -5.82 -13.70 -0.22
N LYS A 716 -4.86 -13.15 0.55
CA LYS A 716 -3.55 -13.74 0.77
C LYS A 716 -3.61 -15.04 1.59
N PHE A 717 -4.38 -15.02 2.68
CA PHE A 717 -4.58 -16.20 3.53
C PHE A 717 -5.26 -17.32 2.77
N THR A 718 -6.33 -17.01 2.05
CA THR A 718 -7.10 -18.00 1.29
C THR A 718 -6.30 -18.57 0.11
N LEU A 719 -5.50 -17.76 -0.57
CA LEU A 719 -4.59 -18.22 -1.62
C LEU A 719 -3.52 -19.19 -1.09
N ASN A 720 -3.13 -19.09 0.19
CA ASN A 720 -2.19 -19.97 0.86
C ASN A 720 -2.85 -21.13 1.65
N GLY A 721 -4.11 -21.41 1.37
CA GLY A 721 -4.86 -22.54 1.97
C GLY A 721 -5.29 -22.33 3.42
N GLY A 722 -5.24 -21.08 3.94
CA GLY A 722 -5.89 -20.73 5.19
C GLY A 722 -7.39 -20.51 4.97
N LEU A 723 -8.23 -20.97 5.89
CA LEU A 723 -9.66 -20.70 5.81
C LEU A 723 -9.98 -19.31 6.37
N LEU A 724 -11.18 -18.82 6.06
CA LEU A 724 -11.63 -17.47 6.42
C LEU A 724 -12.72 -17.55 7.49
N LEU A 725 -12.51 -16.86 8.61
CA LEU A 725 -13.54 -16.49 9.57
C LEU A 725 -13.77 -14.99 9.46
N GLY A 726 -15.00 -14.58 9.20
CA GLY A 726 -15.26 -13.16 8.97
C GLY A 726 -16.72 -12.75 9.08
N THR A 727 -16.94 -11.49 8.88
CA THR A 727 -18.27 -10.89 8.69
C THR A 727 -18.58 -10.80 7.19
N VAL A 728 -19.87 -10.64 6.86
CA VAL A 728 -20.35 -10.42 5.51
C VAL A 728 -20.02 -8.96 5.11
N ASP A 729 -18.76 -8.73 4.76
CA ASP A 729 -18.19 -7.41 4.53
C ASP A 729 -17.06 -7.43 3.48
N GLY A 730 -16.89 -6.38 2.73
CA GLY A 730 -15.84 -6.20 1.75
C GLY A 730 -15.71 -7.39 0.79
N ALA A 731 -14.47 -7.78 0.50
CA ALA A 731 -14.19 -8.90 -0.39
C ALA A 731 -14.43 -10.29 0.25
N ASN A 732 -14.74 -10.38 1.55
CA ASN A 732 -15.13 -11.66 2.15
C ASN A 732 -16.35 -12.26 1.45
N ILE A 733 -17.28 -11.42 0.98
CA ILE A 733 -18.49 -11.83 0.27
C ILE A 733 -18.10 -12.50 -1.05
N GLU A 734 -17.33 -11.81 -1.86
CA GLU A 734 -16.89 -12.30 -3.17
C GLU A 734 -15.98 -13.53 -3.04
N ILE A 735 -15.17 -13.63 -1.97
CA ILE A 735 -14.39 -14.84 -1.68
C ILE A 735 -15.34 -16.01 -1.39
N ALA A 736 -16.39 -15.83 -0.57
CA ALA A 736 -17.35 -16.87 -0.28
C ALA A 736 -18.14 -17.34 -1.51
N GLU A 737 -18.49 -16.41 -2.42
CA GLU A 737 -19.12 -16.73 -3.71
C GLU A 737 -18.23 -17.63 -4.58
N GLU A 738 -16.93 -17.35 -4.64
CA GLU A 738 -15.99 -18.13 -5.44
C GLU A 738 -15.65 -19.47 -4.80
N VAL A 739 -15.32 -19.51 -3.50
CA VAL A 739 -14.86 -20.73 -2.82
C VAL A 739 -16.02 -21.62 -2.35
N GLY A 740 -17.23 -21.08 -2.27
CA GLY A 740 -18.42 -21.72 -1.73
C GLY A 740 -18.60 -21.44 -0.22
N GLU A 741 -19.82 -21.15 0.20
CA GLU A 741 -20.17 -20.76 1.58
C GLU A 741 -19.74 -21.80 2.63
N ASN A 742 -19.73 -23.08 2.28
CA ASN A 742 -19.28 -24.16 3.18
C ASN A 742 -17.77 -24.10 3.50
N ASN A 743 -16.99 -23.31 2.79
CA ASN A 743 -15.55 -23.15 3.00
C ASN A 743 -15.19 -21.86 3.74
N VAL A 744 -16.19 -21.11 4.21
CA VAL A 744 -16.04 -19.85 4.96
C VAL A 744 -16.88 -19.94 6.23
N PHE A 745 -16.44 -19.28 7.30
CA PHE A 745 -17.16 -19.20 8.56
C PHE A 745 -17.64 -17.74 8.74
N PHE A 746 -18.93 -17.50 8.49
CA PHE A 746 -19.53 -16.19 8.66
C PHE A 746 -20.26 -16.05 10.00
N PHE A 747 -20.28 -14.84 10.54
CA PHE A 747 -21.04 -14.44 11.70
C PHE A 747 -21.44 -12.96 11.64
N GLY A 748 -22.27 -12.53 12.59
CA GLY A 748 -22.58 -11.13 12.82
C GLY A 748 -23.73 -10.59 11.96
N HIS A 749 -24.09 -9.34 12.24
CA HIS A 749 -25.15 -8.63 11.55
C HIS A 749 -24.72 -8.19 10.16
N LEU A 750 -25.70 -8.09 9.27
CA LEU A 750 -25.47 -7.60 7.91
C LEU A 750 -25.47 -6.06 7.85
N THR A 751 -24.82 -5.50 6.85
CA THR A 751 -24.68 -4.04 6.64
C THR A 751 -26.00 -3.25 6.80
N PRO A 752 -27.17 -3.70 6.27
CA PRO A 752 -28.42 -2.92 6.41
C PRO A 752 -28.90 -2.75 7.87
N ALA A 753 -28.50 -3.64 8.78
CA ALA A 753 -28.90 -3.56 10.18
C ALA A 753 -28.00 -2.63 11.03
N VAL A 754 -26.81 -2.29 10.53
CA VAL A 754 -25.77 -1.60 11.33
C VAL A 754 -26.24 -0.23 11.84
N GLU A 755 -26.83 0.58 10.99
CA GLU A 755 -27.27 1.94 11.37
C GLU A 755 -28.43 1.90 12.38
N ASP A 756 -29.39 0.97 12.22
CA ASP A 756 -30.48 0.79 13.17
C ASP A 756 -29.98 0.35 14.53
N LEU A 757 -29.01 -0.57 14.57
CA LEU A 757 -28.40 -1.03 15.82
C LEU A 757 -27.62 0.10 16.50
N ARG A 758 -26.85 0.90 15.75
CA ARG A 758 -26.17 2.09 16.28
C ARG A 758 -27.15 3.09 16.86
N TYR A 759 -28.27 3.33 16.16
CA TYR A 759 -29.33 4.19 16.65
C TYR A 759 -29.92 3.66 17.98
N GLN A 760 -30.18 2.33 18.08
CA GLN A 760 -30.66 1.71 19.30
C GLN A 760 -29.67 1.87 20.45
N HIS A 761 -28.40 1.64 20.24
CA HIS A 761 -27.37 1.84 21.25
C HIS A 761 -27.27 3.27 21.75
N GLN A 762 -27.45 4.23 20.86
CA GLN A 762 -27.38 5.65 21.22
C GLN A 762 -28.59 6.15 21.98
N TYR A 763 -29.79 5.71 21.60
CA TYR A 763 -31.05 6.29 22.10
C TYR A 763 -31.85 5.34 22.99
N HIS A 764 -31.62 4.04 22.94
CA HIS A 764 -32.31 3.00 23.67
C HIS A 764 -31.33 1.94 24.23
N PRO A 765 -30.29 2.36 24.99
CA PRO A 765 -29.28 1.44 25.45
C PRO A 765 -29.85 0.36 26.36
N VAL A 766 -29.50 -0.89 26.11
CA VAL A 766 -29.77 -2.03 26.96
C VAL A 766 -28.48 -2.38 27.72
N PRO A 767 -28.55 -2.60 29.06
CA PRO A 767 -27.38 -3.02 29.81
C PRO A 767 -26.75 -4.29 29.20
N ILE A 768 -25.43 -4.35 29.20
CA ILE A 768 -24.72 -5.44 28.56
C ILE A 768 -24.98 -6.80 29.24
N GLU A 769 -25.23 -6.78 30.52
CA GLU A 769 -25.59 -7.95 31.33
C GLU A 769 -26.89 -8.59 30.85
N GLU A 770 -27.84 -7.80 30.36
CA GLU A 770 -29.10 -8.27 29.78
C GLU A 770 -28.95 -8.67 28.32
N LYS A 771 -28.15 -7.88 27.55
CA LYS A 771 -28.01 -8.06 26.12
C LYS A 771 -27.11 -9.22 25.75
N CYS A 772 -25.95 -9.35 26.39
CA CYS A 772 -24.95 -10.37 26.14
C CYS A 772 -24.20 -10.76 27.42
N PRO A 773 -24.83 -11.64 28.28
CA PRO A 773 -24.24 -12.01 29.56
C PRO A 773 -22.84 -12.62 29.45
N ALA A 774 -22.56 -13.34 28.37
CA ALA A 774 -21.24 -13.92 28.13
C ALA A 774 -20.16 -12.84 27.96
N LEU A 775 -20.45 -11.81 27.22
CA LEU A 775 -19.52 -10.67 27.05
C LEU A 775 -19.43 -9.87 28.35
N ALA A 776 -20.54 -9.61 29.05
CA ALA A 776 -20.52 -8.92 30.33
C ALA A 776 -19.56 -9.61 31.30
N HIS A 777 -19.65 -10.94 31.41
CA HIS A 777 -18.73 -11.73 32.25
C HIS A 777 -17.25 -11.55 31.85
N VAL A 778 -16.95 -11.52 30.55
CA VAL A 778 -15.57 -11.27 30.05
C VAL A 778 -15.09 -9.87 30.47
N LEU A 779 -15.92 -8.84 30.29
CA LEU A 779 -15.58 -7.48 30.68
C LEU A 779 -15.32 -7.34 32.18
N ASP A 780 -16.16 -8.01 33.00
CA ASP A 780 -16.01 -8.02 34.46
C ASP A 780 -14.71 -8.72 34.90
N GLN A 781 -14.32 -9.80 34.22
CA GLN A 781 -13.06 -10.47 34.51
C GLN A 781 -11.85 -9.60 34.16
N ILE A 782 -11.92 -8.81 33.07
CA ILE A 782 -10.87 -7.83 32.75
C ILE A 782 -10.84 -6.72 33.82
N SER A 783 -12.01 -6.20 34.20
CA SER A 783 -12.14 -5.18 35.24
C SER A 783 -11.75 -5.68 36.64
N SER A 784 -11.70 -7.01 36.87
CA SER A 784 -11.23 -7.57 38.15
C SER A 784 -9.73 -7.47 38.38
N GLY A 785 -8.96 -7.15 37.30
CA GLY A 785 -7.50 -6.98 37.36
C GLY A 785 -6.68 -8.25 37.15
N ILE A 786 -7.30 -9.39 36.74
CA ILE A 786 -6.56 -10.63 36.46
C ILE A 786 -5.55 -10.52 35.30
N PHE A 787 -5.73 -9.53 34.42
CA PHE A 787 -4.85 -9.23 33.30
C PHE A 787 -4.04 -7.93 33.47
N GLY A 788 -3.84 -7.48 34.72
CA GLY A 788 -3.10 -6.28 35.04
C GLY A 788 -3.99 -5.18 35.65
N ASP A 789 -3.51 -3.93 35.62
CA ASP A 789 -4.23 -2.81 36.22
C ASP A 789 -5.56 -2.57 35.51
N ALA A 790 -6.64 -2.86 36.19
CA ALA A 790 -8.01 -2.74 35.69
C ALA A 790 -8.35 -1.32 35.22
N GLY A 791 -7.92 -0.30 35.97
CA GLY A 791 -8.20 1.09 35.67
C GLY A 791 -7.70 1.55 34.28
N VAL A 792 -6.67 0.91 33.78
CA VAL A 792 -6.10 1.21 32.46
C VAL A 792 -7.03 0.84 31.32
N TYR A 793 -7.82 -0.24 31.46
CA TYR A 793 -8.70 -0.76 30.42
C TYR A 793 -10.09 -0.15 30.44
N GLU A 794 -10.49 0.54 31.52
CA GLU A 794 -11.84 1.13 31.63
C GLU A 794 -12.23 2.01 30.42
N PRO A 795 -11.35 2.87 29.85
CA PRO A 795 -11.73 3.62 28.66
C PRO A 795 -12.13 2.70 27.48
N LEU A 796 -11.40 1.60 27.27
CA LEU A 796 -11.72 0.64 26.19
C LEU A 796 -13.00 -0.15 26.51
N LEU A 797 -13.17 -0.63 27.73
CA LEU A 797 -14.36 -1.40 28.12
C LEU A 797 -15.62 -0.54 28.09
N ASN A 798 -15.50 0.74 28.43
CA ASN A 798 -16.62 1.68 28.41
C ASN A 798 -17.10 2.01 26.99
N THR A 799 -16.26 1.91 25.94
CA THR A 799 -16.77 2.02 24.56
C THR A 799 -17.77 0.94 24.22
N ILE A 800 -17.67 -0.22 24.87
CA ILE A 800 -18.59 -1.35 24.69
C ILE A 800 -19.82 -1.22 25.60
N ARG A 801 -19.61 -0.87 26.88
CA ARG A 801 -20.69 -0.70 27.84
C ARG A 801 -21.61 0.51 27.56
N GLN A 802 -21.05 1.54 26.90
CA GLN A 802 -21.71 2.84 26.70
C GLN A 802 -21.66 3.27 25.24
N GLY A 803 -22.52 2.67 24.42
CA GLY A 803 -22.68 3.11 23.03
C GLY A 803 -22.29 2.10 21.96
N ASP A 804 -21.35 1.22 22.20
CA ASP A 804 -20.93 0.08 21.35
C ASP A 804 -21.00 0.34 19.81
N TYR A 805 -20.41 1.46 19.36
CA TYR A 805 -20.51 1.92 17.98
C TYR A 805 -20.10 0.85 16.95
N TYR A 806 -19.17 -0.03 17.31
CA TYR A 806 -18.70 -1.11 16.46
C TYR A 806 -19.42 -2.44 16.68
N LEU A 807 -20.54 -2.45 17.44
CA LEU A 807 -21.47 -3.56 17.60
C LEU A 807 -20.82 -4.86 18.11
N LEU A 808 -19.90 -4.74 19.09
CA LEU A 808 -19.24 -5.91 19.66
C LEU A 808 -20.23 -6.76 20.44
N SER A 809 -21.14 -6.15 21.21
CA SER A 809 -22.15 -6.84 22.00
C SER A 809 -23.22 -7.54 21.15
N ASP A 810 -23.55 -6.95 19.98
CA ASP A 810 -24.51 -7.56 19.05
C ASP A 810 -23.97 -8.81 18.37
N ASP A 811 -22.68 -8.80 18.05
CA ASP A 811 -22.06 -9.85 17.27
C ASP A 811 -21.35 -10.91 18.14
N PHE A 812 -21.15 -10.69 19.45
CA PHE A 812 -20.31 -11.56 20.29
C PHE A 812 -20.77 -13.00 20.33
N ASP A 813 -22.05 -13.25 20.60
CA ASP A 813 -22.56 -14.62 20.71
C ASP A 813 -22.44 -15.40 19.39
N SER A 814 -22.75 -14.75 18.26
CA SER A 814 -22.58 -15.34 16.93
C SER A 814 -21.10 -15.57 16.58
N TYR A 815 -20.21 -14.70 17.04
CA TYR A 815 -18.78 -14.86 16.89
C TYR A 815 -18.24 -16.06 17.67
N ILE A 816 -18.65 -16.22 18.93
CA ILE A 816 -18.28 -17.39 19.74
C ILE A 816 -18.81 -18.69 19.12
N ALA A 817 -20.05 -18.68 18.60
CA ALA A 817 -20.61 -19.81 17.88
C ALA A 817 -19.80 -20.16 16.63
N ALA A 818 -19.39 -19.17 15.84
CA ALA A 818 -18.55 -19.38 14.66
C ALA A 818 -17.16 -19.93 15.02
N LEU A 819 -16.54 -19.47 16.12
CA LEU A 819 -15.29 -20.04 16.62
C LEU A 819 -15.45 -21.53 17.03
N ALA A 820 -16.58 -21.90 17.60
CA ALA A 820 -16.87 -23.29 17.91
C ALA A 820 -17.02 -24.16 16.65
N MET A 821 -17.68 -23.65 15.62
CA MET A 821 -17.78 -24.32 14.30
C MET A 821 -16.38 -24.50 13.65
N VAL A 822 -15.49 -23.54 13.80
CA VAL A 822 -14.09 -23.65 13.32
C VAL A 822 -13.37 -24.77 14.05
N ASP A 823 -13.50 -24.84 15.39
CA ASP A 823 -12.88 -25.91 16.21
C ASP A 823 -13.39 -27.30 15.82
N GLU A 824 -14.69 -27.45 15.60
CA GLU A 824 -15.32 -28.71 15.16
C GLU A 824 -14.82 -29.10 13.76
N ALA A 825 -14.81 -28.19 12.83
CA ALA A 825 -14.31 -28.42 11.45
C ALA A 825 -12.83 -28.82 11.43
N TYR A 826 -11.99 -28.19 12.26
CA TYR A 826 -10.56 -28.50 12.34
C TYR A 826 -10.28 -29.90 12.91
N ALA A 827 -11.16 -30.44 13.75
CA ALA A 827 -11.03 -31.78 14.30
C ALA A 827 -11.10 -32.88 13.22
N ASP A 828 -11.81 -32.65 12.11
CA ASP A 828 -11.76 -33.50 10.92
C ASP A 828 -10.65 -32.98 9.95
N THR A 829 -9.45 -33.48 10.18
CA THR A 829 -8.29 -33.07 9.40
C THR A 829 -8.39 -33.39 7.91
N THR A 830 -9.16 -34.40 7.52
CA THR A 830 -9.38 -34.76 6.12
C THR A 830 -10.24 -33.70 5.43
N GLU A 831 -11.38 -33.39 5.99
CA GLU A 831 -12.29 -32.38 5.44
C GLU A 831 -11.69 -30.99 5.53
N TRP A 832 -10.92 -30.67 6.57
CA TRP A 832 -10.18 -29.41 6.67
C TRP A 832 -9.22 -29.20 5.52
N VAL A 833 -8.41 -30.22 5.18
CA VAL A 833 -7.46 -30.13 4.07
C VAL A 833 -8.18 -30.04 2.72
N LYS A 834 -9.31 -30.74 2.53
CA LYS A 834 -10.13 -30.57 1.32
C LYS A 834 -10.64 -29.14 1.16
N LYS A 835 -11.16 -28.55 2.24
CA LYS A 835 -11.58 -27.12 2.25
C LYS A 835 -10.41 -26.19 1.91
N SER A 836 -9.23 -26.44 2.49
CA SER A 836 -8.00 -25.67 2.22
C SER A 836 -7.62 -25.70 0.73
N ILE A 837 -7.62 -26.88 0.11
CA ILE A 837 -7.34 -27.06 -1.32
C ILE A 837 -8.39 -26.35 -2.18
N ALA A 838 -9.68 -26.56 -1.87
CA ALA A 838 -10.78 -25.94 -2.60
C ALA A 838 -10.73 -24.42 -2.54
N THR A 839 -10.42 -23.87 -1.37
CA THR A 839 -10.26 -22.43 -1.17
C THR A 839 -9.15 -21.86 -2.06
N THR A 840 -7.93 -22.43 -2.02
CA THR A 840 -6.83 -21.98 -2.88
C THR A 840 -7.18 -22.11 -4.37
N ALA A 841 -7.81 -23.21 -4.76
CA ALA A 841 -8.15 -23.50 -6.15
C ALA A 841 -9.08 -22.44 -6.77
N LYS A 842 -9.91 -21.79 -5.98
CA LYS A 842 -10.92 -20.82 -6.41
C LYS A 842 -10.49 -19.36 -6.32
N MET A 843 -9.23 -19.09 -6.01
CA MET A 843 -8.74 -17.71 -5.81
C MET A 843 -8.39 -16.97 -7.12
N GLY A 844 -8.72 -17.47 -8.29
CA GLY A 844 -8.39 -16.88 -9.60
C GLY A 844 -8.86 -15.43 -9.76
N LYS A 845 -10.08 -15.10 -9.32
CA LYS A 845 -10.67 -13.74 -9.36
C LYS A 845 -9.81 -12.69 -8.63
N PHE A 846 -9.11 -13.11 -7.58
CA PHE A 846 -8.41 -12.20 -6.67
C PHE A 846 -6.93 -11.95 -7.05
N SER A 847 -6.56 -12.24 -8.30
CA SER A 847 -5.28 -11.81 -8.86
C SER A 847 -5.29 -10.29 -9.13
N SER A 848 -4.20 -9.61 -8.74
CA SER A 848 -4.01 -8.20 -9.15
C SER A 848 -3.78 -8.05 -10.66
N ASP A 849 -3.42 -9.13 -11.35
CA ASP A 849 -3.32 -9.14 -12.82
C ASP A 849 -4.69 -8.91 -13.46
N ARG A 850 -5.74 -9.60 -12.95
CA ARG A 850 -7.11 -9.34 -13.38
C ARG A 850 -7.52 -7.90 -13.13
N ALA A 851 -7.27 -7.39 -11.92
CA ALA A 851 -7.67 -6.03 -11.54
C ALA A 851 -6.98 -4.96 -12.40
N ILE A 852 -5.66 -5.08 -12.64
CA ILE A 852 -4.92 -4.09 -13.43
C ILE A 852 -5.32 -4.10 -14.91
N LEU A 853 -5.64 -5.26 -15.47
CA LEU A 853 -6.17 -5.37 -16.83
C LEU A 853 -7.55 -4.73 -16.95
N GLU A 854 -8.41 -4.88 -15.94
CA GLU A 854 -9.70 -4.21 -15.88
C GLU A 854 -9.57 -2.68 -15.83
N TYR A 855 -8.59 -2.15 -15.08
CA TYR A 855 -8.25 -0.72 -15.14
C TYR A 855 -7.74 -0.32 -16.52
N ALA A 856 -6.86 -1.09 -17.12
CA ALA A 856 -6.28 -0.79 -18.43
C ALA A 856 -7.35 -0.68 -19.51
N GLU A 857 -8.29 -1.60 -19.54
CA GLU A 857 -9.35 -1.68 -20.54
C GLU A 857 -10.49 -0.69 -20.26
N SER A 858 -11.04 -0.75 -19.03
CA SER A 858 -12.31 -0.06 -18.71
C SER A 858 -12.14 1.39 -18.26
N TYR A 859 -10.95 1.76 -17.76
CA TYR A 859 -10.68 3.09 -17.22
C TYR A 859 -9.66 3.84 -18.07
N TRP A 860 -8.43 3.34 -18.17
CA TRP A 860 -7.33 4.08 -18.77
C TRP A 860 -7.30 4.04 -20.29
N ASN A 861 -7.88 3.01 -20.91
CA ASN A 861 -7.79 2.74 -22.33
C ASN A 861 -6.33 2.74 -22.81
N ILE A 862 -5.53 1.85 -22.19
CA ILE A 862 -4.12 1.61 -22.56
C ILE A 862 -3.95 0.18 -23.04
N GLU A 863 -2.98 -0.01 -23.94
CA GLU A 863 -2.68 -1.30 -24.55
C GLU A 863 -1.35 -1.86 -24.04
N THR A 864 -1.19 -3.16 -24.12
CA THR A 864 0.08 -3.83 -23.83
C THR A 864 1.16 -3.47 -24.85
N ILE A 865 2.39 -3.32 -24.39
CA ILE A 865 3.55 -2.97 -25.22
C ILE A 865 4.60 -4.05 -25.06
N HIS A 866 4.62 -4.99 -25.97
CA HIS A 866 5.61 -6.04 -25.97
C HIS A 866 7.03 -5.49 -26.17
N ILE A 867 7.98 -5.96 -25.35
CA ILE A 867 9.40 -5.62 -25.40
C ILE A 867 10.15 -6.82 -25.99
N ASP A 868 10.73 -6.61 -27.18
CA ASP A 868 11.41 -7.64 -27.96
C ASP A 868 12.71 -8.18 -27.32
#